data_05b7b563ba70e464b6e95916ce523953
#
_entry.id   05b7b563ba70e464b6e95916ce523953
#
_cell.length_a   1.000
_cell.length_b   1.000
_cell.length_c   1.000
_cell.angle_alpha   90.00
_cell.angle_beta   90.00
_cell.angle_gamma   90.00
#
_symmetry.space_group_name_H-M   'P 1'
#
loop_
_entity.id
_entity.type
_entity.pdbx_description
1 polymer ?
#
loop_
_entity_poly.entity_id
_entity_poly.type
_entity_poly.pdbx_seq_one_letter_code
_entity_poly.pdbx_strand_id
1 'polypeptide(L)'
;SSDLSPEQKNEVYRRVRDGEVDLFYLSPELLLAYDISYFVGERRIGLVVVDEAHTVTTWGKEFRVDYWFLGRHLEALKNALGYVFPVFALTATAVWNPKGGNDMIFDTIRSLHLAPCALYVGTVKRENIGFDITAMTIEEGETYDKAKQRTVAARVEDFLDGHKTIIYYPFAGGIDMKLKTWVYPANWHWVASYYGKKDKEQKAEIIQAFKEGEKKIIVATKAFGMGVDISDIDRVYHVAPSGTFVDYIQEIGRAARDKNISGVAATDFNERDFYYMKRLHSAGAISQEQLGMILKKVWEIYLMKGCSDEMQMSLSDFEFAVRLPRKKNKLEYESDLEQVIKTALLWIEEDLSFRHGGSPVEINSQTLFADGYVQEKTGDAAFRKKYKQYMVPVEGVEGVYKVAFESLWENCFSEMGYREFKRDLYNGNLFEGVRAAVVGKHDVLLKESAADICFKLASLLKSLKDLLTVSLYGNKGKFEEDDLRSIFAAYDMDVPSAKRFITSLLESRVEEGRSVSYITSAKKKDEDKLMFTVTRGFDLLLSRYQKLCAQRITGKKGGRLLFYVTPFSDLNMLLNLLSMLNVVDFTVEGGVPSVGVRVHDAEILKKEATSGSYQNRVLENNEKIFQEQIELFRLFFGNTKLSDEQRWEFIEDYFTGMNLEGLKEKYSCVVECRLCKV
;
A
#
# COMPACT_ATOMS: atom_id res chain seq x y z
N SER A 1 5.58 -15.64 15.57
CA SER A 1 4.29 -14.96 15.61
C SER A 1 4.49 -13.47 15.91
N SER A 2 3.66 -12.61 15.31
CA SER A 2 3.63 -11.17 15.62
C SER A 2 3.31 -10.87 17.09
N ASP A 3 2.84 -11.87 17.83
CA ASP A 3 2.34 -11.75 19.21
C ASP A 3 3.39 -12.06 20.28
N LEU A 4 4.56 -12.56 19.86
CA LEU A 4 5.65 -12.85 20.76
C LEU A 4 6.42 -11.57 21.15
N SER A 5 6.84 -11.46 22.41
CA SER A 5 7.79 -10.43 22.84
C SER A 5 9.16 -10.60 22.15
N PRO A 6 10.02 -9.58 22.14
CA PRO A 6 11.37 -9.72 21.58
C PRO A 6 12.16 -10.87 22.21
N GLU A 7 12.08 -11.02 23.54
CA GLU A 7 12.76 -12.11 24.27
C GLU A 7 12.22 -13.49 23.85
N GLN A 8 10.90 -13.61 23.72
CA GLN A 8 10.26 -14.83 23.25
C GLN A 8 10.66 -15.17 21.81
N LYS A 9 10.80 -14.17 20.93
CA LYS A 9 11.28 -14.37 19.57
C LYS A 9 12.73 -14.87 19.56
N ASN A 10 13.60 -14.22 20.31
CA ASN A 10 15.01 -14.62 20.43
C ASN A 10 15.15 -16.05 20.97
N GLU A 11 14.33 -16.43 21.94
CA GLU A 11 14.29 -17.80 22.46
C GLU A 11 13.84 -18.80 21.38
N VAL A 12 12.82 -18.46 20.56
CA VAL A 12 12.40 -19.29 19.44
C VAL A 12 13.54 -19.46 18.44
N TYR A 13 14.24 -18.38 18.07
CA TYR A 13 15.37 -18.43 17.13
C TYR A 13 16.52 -19.30 17.69
N ARG A 14 16.83 -19.16 18.98
CA ARG A 14 17.81 -20.03 19.65
C ARG A 14 17.41 -21.50 19.52
N ARG A 15 16.18 -21.85 19.87
CA ARG A 15 15.66 -23.23 19.78
C ARG A 15 15.68 -23.80 18.37
N VAL A 16 15.42 -22.96 17.35
CA VAL A 16 15.56 -23.37 15.95
C VAL A 16 17.02 -23.71 15.64
N ARG A 17 17.99 -22.85 16.02
CA ARG A 17 19.43 -23.08 15.80
C ARG A 17 19.93 -24.32 16.54
N ASP A 18 19.46 -24.54 17.75
CA ASP A 18 19.86 -25.67 18.59
C ASP A 18 19.24 -27.02 18.17
N GLY A 19 18.34 -26.99 17.15
CA GLY A 19 17.69 -28.21 16.62
C GLY A 19 16.52 -28.71 17.46
N GLU A 20 16.00 -27.92 18.37
CA GLU A 20 14.80 -28.26 19.16
C GLU A 20 13.49 -28.05 18.39
N VAL A 21 13.55 -27.31 17.28
CA VAL A 21 12.38 -26.97 16.45
C VAL A 21 12.69 -27.28 15.00
N ASP A 22 11.85 -28.09 14.36
CA ASP A 22 12.00 -28.50 12.95
C ASP A 22 11.06 -27.73 12.00
N LEU A 23 9.96 -27.18 12.50
CA LEU A 23 9.03 -26.36 11.72
C LEU A 23 9.00 -24.93 12.25
N PHE A 24 9.37 -23.99 11.40
CA PHE A 24 9.48 -22.58 11.75
C PHE A 24 8.69 -21.70 10.80
N TYR A 25 7.83 -20.83 11.34
CA TYR A 25 7.02 -19.88 10.56
C TYR A 25 7.68 -18.51 10.52
N LEU A 26 7.94 -18.04 9.31
CA LEU A 26 8.45 -16.69 9.04
C LEU A 26 7.49 -15.91 8.15
N SER A 27 7.38 -14.61 8.34
CA SER A 27 6.78 -13.77 7.32
C SER A 27 7.79 -13.48 6.21
N PRO A 28 7.34 -13.24 4.96
CA PRO A 28 8.24 -12.87 3.86
C PRO A 28 9.11 -11.65 4.21
N GLU A 29 8.54 -10.66 4.89
CA GLU A 29 9.25 -9.46 5.33
C GLU A 29 10.44 -9.79 6.25
N LEU A 30 10.28 -10.75 7.16
CA LEU A 30 11.39 -11.20 8.04
C LEU A 30 12.41 -12.01 7.25
N LEU A 31 11.98 -12.88 6.36
CA LEU A 31 12.90 -13.68 5.55
C LEU A 31 13.76 -12.82 4.62
N LEU A 32 13.19 -11.76 4.06
CA LEU A 32 13.90 -10.81 3.20
C LEU A 32 14.80 -9.85 3.97
N ALA A 33 14.49 -9.60 5.25
CA ALA A 33 15.17 -8.62 6.08
C ALA A 33 16.44 -9.12 6.77
N TYR A 34 16.56 -10.43 6.97
CA TYR A 34 17.66 -11.02 7.72
C TYR A 34 18.37 -12.09 6.92
N ASP A 35 19.67 -12.25 7.14
CA ASP A 35 20.37 -13.44 6.67
C ASP A 35 19.73 -14.69 7.29
N ILE A 36 19.57 -15.73 6.48
CA ILE A 36 18.90 -16.96 6.93
C ILE A 36 19.63 -17.64 8.08
N SER A 37 20.96 -17.50 8.16
CA SER A 37 21.77 -18.03 9.25
C SER A 37 21.38 -17.46 10.61
N TYR A 38 20.84 -16.25 10.65
CA TYR A 38 20.30 -15.64 11.87
C TYR A 38 19.21 -16.50 12.51
N PHE A 39 18.41 -17.16 11.68
CA PHE A 39 17.31 -18.03 12.16
C PHE A 39 17.75 -19.49 12.34
N VAL A 40 18.48 -20.05 11.37
CA VAL A 40 18.74 -21.50 11.31
C VAL A 40 20.17 -21.87 11.73
N GLY A 41 21.09 -20.91 11.88
CA GLY A 41 22.51 -21.17 12.14
C GLY A 41 23.14 -22.04 11.07
N GLU A 42 23.82 -23.10 11.46
CA GLU A 42 24.49 -24.08 10.56
C GLU A 42 23.53 -25.17 10.02
N ARG A 43 22.23 -25.13 10.36
CA ARG A 43 21.27 -26.15 9.95
C ARG A 43 20.88 -25.99 8.50
N ARG A 44 20.62 -27.13 7.84
CA ARG A 44 20.16 -27.15 6.46
C ARG A 44 18.63 -27.00 6.38
N ILE A 45 18.18 -26.22 5.42
CA ILE A 45 16.76 -26.09 5.07
C ILE A 45 16.35 -27.36 4.31
N GLY A 46 15.37 -28.08 4.84
CA GLY A 46 14.82 -29.27 4.20
C GLY A 46 13.71 -29.00 3.20
N LEU A 47 12.88 -27.97 3.51
CA LEU A 47 11.74 -27.57 2.69
C LEU A 47 11.37 -26.12 3.01
N VAL A 48 10.98 -25.37 1.98
CA VAL A 48 10.30 -24.07 2.15
C VAL A 48 8.86 -24.21 1.70
N VAL A 49 7.90 -23.82 2.55
CA VAL A 49 6.49 -23.78 2.22
C VAL A 49 6.05 -22.32 2.12
N VAL A 50 5.48 -21.95 0.97
CA VAL A 50 4.88 -20.63 0.73
C VAL A 50 3.37 -20.78 0.82
N ASP A 51 2.80 -20.34 1.92
CA ASP A 51 1.34 -20.33 2.12
C ASP A 51 0.72 -19.07 1.51
N GLU A 52 -0.55 -19.14 1.11
CA GLU A 52 -1.28 -18.09 0.41
C GLU A 52 -0.51 -17.56 -0.81
N ALA A 53 0.09 -18.48 -1.58
CA ALA A 53 1.00 -18.17 -2.68
C ALA A 53 0.37 -17.29 -3.78
N HIS A 54 -0.99 -17.28 -3.90
CA HIS A 54 -1.71 -16.38 -4.81
C HIS A 54 -1.44 -14.89 -4.54
N THR A 55 -1.00 -14.53 -3.34
CA THR A 55 -0.67 -13.13 -2.98
C THR A 55 0.49 -12.57 -3.79
N VAL A 56 1.32 -13.43 -4.41
CA VAL A 56 2.40 -13.04 -5.34
C VAL A 56 1.84 -12.39 -6.61
N THR A 57 0.64 -12.76 -7.03
CA THR A 57 0.02 -12.34 -8.30
C THR A 57 -1.06 -11.28 -8.14
N THR A 58 -1.41 -10.95 -6.90
CA THR A 58 -2.49 -10.00 -6.61
C THR A 58 -1.97 -8.57 -6.71
N TRP A 59 -2.05 -8.00 -7.91
CA TRP A 59 -1.70 -6.61 -8.19
C TRP A 59 -2.80 -5.67 -7.68
N GLY A 60 -2.51 -4.82 -6.72
CA GLY A 60 -3.48 -3.86 -6.20
C GLY A 60 -3.14 -3.41 -4.79
N LYS A 61 -4.13 -2.88 -4.06
CA LYS A 61 -3.96 -2.37 -2.69
C LYS A 61 -3.44 -3.43 -1.70
N GLU A 62 -3.71 -4.69 -1.98
CA GLU A 62 -3.32 -5.82 -1.15
C GLU A 62 -2.05 -6.51 -1.64
N PHE A 63 -1.43 -5.95 -2.67
CA PHE A 63 -0.16 -6.42 -3.18
C PHE A 63 0.89 -6.38 -2.08
N ARG A 64 1.39 -7.55 -1.71
CA ARG A 64 2.47 -7.69 -0.75
C ARG A 64 3.78 -7.74 -1.52
N VAL A 65 4.41 -6.60 -1.65
CA VAL A 65 5.68 -6.41 -2.37
C VAL A 65 6.73 -7.46 -1.97
N ASP A 66 6.77 -7.81 -0.70
CA ASP A 66 7.74 -8.79 -0.18
C ASP A 66 7.53 -10.20 -0.74
N TYR A 67 6.30 -10.60 -1.05
CA TYR A 67 6.04 -11.86 -1.74
C TYR A 67 6.60 -11.87 -3.17
N TRP A 68 6.59 -10.74 -3.86
CA TRP A 68 7.17 -10.62 -5.19
C TRP A 68 8.69 -10.89 -5.20
N PHE A 69 9.40 -10.38 -4.21
CA PHE A 69 10.84 -10.62 -4.09
C PHE A 69 11.20 -12.02 -3.62
N LEU A 70 10.24 -12.77 -3.09
CA LEU A 70 10.49 -14.07 -2.46
C LEU A 70 11.14 -15.08 -3.43
N GLY A 71 10.68 -15.16 -4.67
CA GLY A 71 11.25 -16.08 -5.66
C GLY A 71 12.73 -15.82 -5.93
N ARG A 72 13.09 -14.57 -6.24
CA ARG A 72 14.48 -14.15 -6.43
C ARG A 72 15.33 -14.38 -5.18
N HIS A 73 14.78 -14.07 -4.01
CA HIS A 73 15.49 -14.29 -2.75
C HIS A 73 15.75 -15.76 -2.49
N LEU A 74 14.79 -16.64 -2.70
CA LEU A 74 14.97 -18.08 -2.54
C LEU A 74 16.02 -18.65 -3.52
N GLU A 75 16.06 -18.13 -4.74
CA GLU A 75 17.09 -18.52 -5.72
C GLU A 75 18.49 -18.04 -5.29
N ALA A 76 18.61 -16.77 -4.91
CA ALA A 76 19.84 -16.21 -4.37
C ALA A 76 20.32 -16.98 -3.13
N LEU A 77 19.39 -17.36 -2.26
CA LEU A 77 19.66 -18.15 -1.07
C LEU A 77 20.21 -19.56 -1.40
N LYS A 78 19.61 -20.27 -2.38
CA LYS A 78 20.13 -21.56 -2.86
C LYS A 78 21.55 -21.44 -3.38
N ASN A 79 21.83 -20.38 -4.13
CA ASN A 79 23.17 -20.11 -4.67
C ASN A 79 24.19 -19.81 -3.54
N ALA A 80 23.82 -18.98 -2.57
CA ALA A 80 24.67 -18.61 -1.45
C ALA A 80 24.98 -19.81 -0.53
N LEU A 81 23.99 -20.65 -0.27
CA LEU A 81 24.14 -21.85 0.56
C LEU A 81 24.86 -23.00 -0.15
N GLY A 82 24.96 -22.98 -1.48
CA GLY A 82 25.58 -24.02 -2.28
C GLY A 82 24.83 -25.36 -2.31
N TYR A 83 23.54 -25.37 -1.95
CA TYR A 83 22.66 -26.54 -2.06
C TYR A 83 21.22 -26.14 -2.38
N VAL A 84 20.48 -27.07 -2.98
CA VAL A 84 19.09 -26.89 -3.38
C VAL A 84 18.17 -27.49 -2.32
N PHE A 85 17.09 -26.80 -2.01
CA PHE A 85 15.97 -27.27 -1.20
C PHE A 85 14.65 -27.14 -1.99
N PRO A 86 13.69 -28.05 -1.81
CA PRO A 86 12.40 -27.97 -2.46
C PRO A 86 11.59 -26.78 -1.93
N VAL A 87 10.73 -26.24 -2.81
CA VAL A 87 9.76 -25.19 -2.46
C VAL A 87 8.37 -25.74 -2.78
N PHE A 88 7.45 -25.60 -1.84
CA PHE A 88 6.06 -26.01 -1.96
C PHE A 88 5.15 -24.80 -1.79
N ALA A 89 4.44 -24.42 -2.83
CA ALA A 89 3.51 -23.29 -2.82
C ALA A 89 2.07 -23.79 -2.63
N LEU A 90 1.35 -23.19 -1.70
CA LEU A 90 -0.03 -23.52 -1.35
C LEU A 90 -0.94 -22.32 -1.56
N THR A 91 -2.14 -22.58 -2.06
CA THR A 91 -3.22 -21.60 -2.04
C THR A 91 -4.56 -22.30 -2.15
N ALA A 92 -5.56 -21.80 -1.43
CA ALA A 92 -6.92 -22.29 -1.51
C ALA A 92 -7.69 -21.70 -2.71
N THR A 93 -7.22 -20.61 -3.28
CA THR A 93 -7.95 -19.80 -4.26
C THR A 93 -7.00 -19.22 -5.30
N ALA A 94 -6.73 -19.99 -6.35
CA ALA A 94 -5.98 -19.52 -7.51
C ALA A 94 -6.73 -19.86 -8.80
N VAL A 95 -6.86 -18.89 -9.68
CA VAL A 95 -7.46 -19.09 -11.00
C VAL A 95 -6.46 -19.78 -11.92
N TRP A 96 -6.87 -20.87 -12.51
CA TRP A 96 -6.12 -21.58 -13.54
C TRP A 96 -6.70 -21.27 -14.91
N ASN A 97 -6.01 -20.46 -15.69
CA ASN A 97 -6.49 -20.03 -17.00
C ASN A 97 -5.39 -20.14 -18.08
N PRO A 98 -5.00 -21.36 -18.47
CA PRO A 98 -3.88 -21.56 -19.40
C PRO A 98 -4.12 -21.03 -20.82
N LYS A 99 -5.34 -20.58 -21.13
CA LYS A 99 -5.73 -20.00 -22.43
C LYS A 99 -6.07 -18.52 -22.38
N GLY A 100 -6.08 -17.92 -21.21
CA GLY A 100 -6.51 -16.54 -21.00
C GLY A 100 -5.40 -15.64 -20.42
N GLY A 101 -5.71 -14.35 -20.32
CA GLY A 101 -4.75 -13.34 -19.86
C GLY A 101 -4.57 -13.23 -18.34
N ASN A 102 -5.31 -14.02 -17.54
CA ASN A 102 -5.24 -13.97 -16.07
C ASN A 102 -5.10 -15.39 -15.53
N ASP A 103 -3.89 -15.90 -15.49
CA ASP A 103 -3.55 -17.22 -14.93
C ASP A 103 -2.72 -17.04 -13.65
N MET A 104 -3.39 -17.01 -12.51
CA MET A 104 -2.73 -16.82 -11.20
C MET A 104 -1.76 -17.96 -10.87
N ILE A 105 -2.04 -19.18 -11.36
CA ILE A 105 -1.16 -20.35 -11.12
C ILE A 105 0.14 -20.15 -11.93
N PHE A 106 0.02 -19.81 -13.21
CA PHE A 106 1.20 -19.57 -14.06
C PHE A 106 2.04 -18.41 -13.52
N ASP A 107 1.41 -17.32 -13.14
CA ASP A 107 2.11 -16.16 -12.58
C ASP A 107 2.79 -16.49 -11.24
N THR A 108 2.16 -17.31 -10.39
CA THR A 108 2.76 -17.79 -9.15
C THR A 108 3.99 -18.67 -9.42
N ILE A 109 3.91 -19.60 -10.36
CA ILE A 109 5.03 -20.46 -10.75
C ILE A 109 6.19 -19.61 -11.26
N ARG A 110 5.92 -18.63 -12.11
CA ARG A 110 6.91 -17.70 -12.66
C ARG A 110 7.56 -16.85 -11.58
N SER A 111 6.75 -16.20 -10.74
CA SER A 111 7.22 -15.27 -9.72
C SER A 111 8.01 -15.94 -8.59
N LEU A 112 7.67 -17.18 -8.25
CA LEU A 112 8.39 -17.96 -7.23
C LEU A 112 9.49 -18.85 -7.81
N HIS A 113 9.79 -18.78 -9.12
CA HIS A 113 10.79 -19.57 -9.82
C HIS A 113 10.64 -21.08 -9.59
N LEU A 114 9.37 -21.58 -9.67
CA LEU A 114 9.07 -22.97 -9.35
C LEU A 114 9.23 -23.94 -10.53
N ALA A 115 9.45 -23.45 -11.74
CA ALA A 115 9.56 -24.33 -12.92
C ALA A 115 10.92 -25.04 -12.98
N PRO A 116 10.96 -26.37 -13.27
CA PRO A 116 9.82 -27.28 -13.45
C PRO A 116 9.18 -27.68 -12.10
N CYS A 117 7.85 -27.78 -12.07
CA CYS A 117 7.13 -28.17 -10.86
C CYS A 117 6.00 -29.17 -11.14
N ALA A 118 5.60 -29.91 -10.11
CA ALA A 118 4.36 -30.70 -10.14
C ALA A 118 3.19 -29.81 -9.67
N LEU A 119 2.05 -29.89 -10.36
CA LEU A 119 0.85 -29.12 -10.05
C LEU A 119 -0.24 -30.07 -9.54
N TYR A 120 -0.82 -29.73 -8.39
CA TYR A 120 -1.96 -30.42 -7.80
C TYR A 120 -3.11 -29.42 -7.69
N VAL A 121 -4.20 -29.68 -8.42
CA VAL A 121 -5.40 -28.84 -8.43
C VAL A 121 -6.54 -29.61 -7.79
N GLY A 122 -7.13 -29.03 -6.74
CA GLY A 122 -8.33 -29.53 -6.06
C GLY A 122 -9.60 -28.84 -6.55
N THR A 123 -10.75 -29.23 -5.98
CA THR A 123 -12.04 -28.57 -6.20
C THR A 123 -12.25 -27.43 -5.20
N VAL A 124 -12.93 -26.37 -5.64
CA VAL A 124 -13.25 -25.19 -4.81
C VAL A 124 -14.64 -25.35 -4.16
N LYS A 125 -15.47 -26.23 -4.71
CA LYS A 125 -16.86 -26.47 -4.27
C LYS A 125 -16.94 -26.90 -2.80
N ARG A 126 -17.84 -26.27 -2.08
CA ARG A 126 -18.20 -26.57 -0.69
C ARG A 126 -19.67 -26.97 -0.63
N GLU A 127 -19.97 -28.28 -0.65
CA GLU A 127 -21.33 -28.82 -0.70
C GLU A 127 -22.18 -28.43 0.52
N ASN A 128 -21.55 -28.07 1.61
CA ASN A 128 -22.20 -27.68 2.86
C ASN A 128 -22.45 -26.18 2.99
N ILE A 129 -22.25 -25.38 1.93
CA ILE A 129 -22.54 -23.94 1.92
C ILE A 129 -23.57 -23.63 0.83
N GLY A 130 -24.74 -23.15 1.26
CA GLY A 130 -25.80 -22.63 0.38
C GLY A 130 -25.70 -21.11 0.20
N PHE A 131 -26.52 -20.54 -0.66
CA PHE A 131 -26.55 -19.11 -0.99
C PHE A 131 -27.93 -18.49 -0.72
N ASP A 132 -27.94 -17.37 -0.02
CA ASP A 132 -29.12 -16.50 0.14
C ASP A 132 -28.82 -15.14 -0.51
N ILE A 133 -29.00 -15.05 -1.82
CA ILE A 133 -28.74 -13.86 -2.60
C ILE A 133 -30.05 -13.25 -3.07
N THR A 134 -30.34 -12.04 -2.57
CA THR A 134 -31.56 -11.30 -2.89
C THR A 134 -31.25 -9.96 -3.52
N ALA A 135 -32.20 -9.41 -4.27
CA ALA A 135 -32.10 -8.08 -4.82
C ALA A 135 -32.55 -7.03 -3.78
N MET A 136 -31.69 -6.08 -3.44
CA MET A 136 -32.08 -4.97 -2.57
C MET A 136 -32.90 -3.97 -3.35
N THR A 137 -34.09 -3.63 -2.85
CA THR A 137 -34.98 -2.63 -3.42
C THR A 137 -34.80 -1.27 -2.73
N ILE A 138 -34.90 -0.20 -3.53
CA ILE A 138 -34.91 1.19 -3.05
C ILE A 138 -36.35 1.70 -3.22
N GLU A 139 -36.98 2.11 -2.13
CA GLU A 139 -38.34 2.60 -2.14
C GLU A 139 -38.42 4.02 -2.78
N GLU A 140 -39.59 4.40 -3.25
CA GLU A 140 -39.82 5.72 -3.85
C GLU A 140 -39.50 6.84 -2.85
N GLY A 141 -38.61 7.76 -3.25
CA GLY A 141 -38.14 8.86 -2.38
C GLY A 141 -37.07 8.47 -1.37
N GLU A 142 -36.66 7.18 -1.33
CA GLU A 142 -35.58 6.70 -0.47
C GLU A 142 -34.22 6.88 -1.14
N THR A 143 -33.19 7.30 -0.37
CA THR A 143 -31.82 7.30 -0.87
C THR A 143 -31.20 5.91 -0.75
N TYR A 144 -30.23 5.58 -1.62
CA TYR A 144 -29.49 4.31 -1.55
C TYR A 144 -28.93 4.02 -0.14
N ASP A 145 -28.34 5.03 0.52
CA ASP A 145 -27.76 4.85 1.85
C ASP A 145 -28.81 4.48 2.91
N LYS A 146 -30.01 5.05 2.83
CA LYS A 146 -31.13 4.71 3.73
C LYS A 146 -31.65 3.31 3.45
N ALA A 147 -31.85 2.96 2.16
CA ALA A 147 -32.28 1.63 1.75
C ALA A 147 -31.28 0.57 2.23
N LYS A 148 -29.97 0.80 2.02
CA LYS A 148 -28.92 -0.11 2.47
C LYS A 148 -28.89 -0.24 3.99
N GLN A 149 -29.03 0.87 4.73
CA GLN A 149 -29.11 0.85 6.19
C GLN A 149 -30.33 0.04 6.68
N ARG A 150 -31.51 0.27 6.11
CA ARG A 150 -32.75 -0.45 6.44
C ARG A 150 -32.58 -1.95 6.21
N THR A 151 -32.07 -2.34 5.03
CA THR A 151 -31.89 -3.74 4.65
C THR A 151 -30.90 -4.45 5.56
N VAL A 152 -29.74 -3.84 5.82
CA VAL A 152 -28.72 -4.43 6.71
C VAL A 152 -29.23 -4.53 8.15
N ALA A 153 -29.95 -3.53 8.64
CA ALA A 153 -30.53 -3.56 9.99
C ALA A 153 -31.58 -4.69 10.15
N ALA A 154 -32.43 -4.90 9.14
CA ALA A 154 -33.37 -6.01 9.13
C ALA A 154 -32.63 -7.38 9.14
N ARG A 155 -31.59 -7.54 8.30
CA ARG A 155 -30.78 -8.78 8.29
C ARG A 155 -30.07 -9.02 9.63
N VAL A 156 -29.55 -7.97 10.27
CA VAL A 156 -28.91 -8.12 11.60
C VAL A 156 -29.93 -8.60 12.63
N GLU A 157 -31.15 -8.09 12.62
CA GLU A 157 -32.22 -8.53 13.52
C GLU A 157 -32.58 -10.01 13.26
N ASP A 158 -32.73 -10.40 12.00
CA ASP A 158 -32.97 -11.81 11.61
C ASP A 158 -31.81 -12.74 12.05
N PHE A 159 -30.57 -12.23 12.07
CA PHE A 159 -29.39 -12.99 12.45
C PHE A 159 -29.18 -13.12 13.98
N LEU A 160 -29.99 -12.47 14.79
CA LEU A 160 -30.05 -12.66 16.24
C LEU A 160 -30.80 -13.94 16.66
N ASP A 161 -30.82 -14.93 15.79
CA ASP A 161 -31.44 -16.26 15.97
C ASP A 161 -30.57 -17.24 16.79
N GLY A 162 -29.42 -16.80 17.27
CA GLY A 162 -28.48 -17.61 18.06
C GLY A 162 -27.35 -18.25 17.26
N HIS A 163 -27.40 -18.22 15.93
CA HIS A 163 -26.36 -18.71 15.06
C HIS A 163 -25.17 -17.74 14.93
N LYS A 164 -23.96 -18.27 14.79
CA LYS A 164 -22.75 -17.45 14.61
C LYS A 164 -22.70 -16.87 13.20
N THR A 165 -22.64 -15.54 13.11
CA THR A 165 -22.66 -14.81 11.84
C THR A 165 -21.48 -13.87 11.72
N ILE A 166 -20.81 -13.85 10.56
CA ILE A 166 -19.87 -12.80 10.15
C ILE A 166 -20.56 -11.88 9.15
N ILE A 167 -20.48 -10.58 9.37
CA ILE A 167 -20.95 -9.55 8.45
C ILE A 167 -19.74 -8.80 7.91
N TYR A 168 -19.45 -8.99 6.63
CA TYR A 168 -18.37 -8.26 5.98
C TYR A 168 -18.80 -6.88 5.53
N TYR A 169 -18.06 -5.87 6.00
CA TYR A 169 -18.21 -4.49 5.61
C TYR A 169 -16.91 -3.94 5.00
N PRO A 170 -16.95 -3.26 3.84
CA PRO A 170 -15.76 -2.92 3.07
C PRO A 170 -14.75 -2.00 3.77
N PHE A 171 -15.22 -1.13 4.69
CA PHE A 171 -14.37 -0.08 5.26
C PHE A 171 -14.21 -0.18 6.78
N ALA A 172 -12.97 -0.07 7.26
CA ALA A 172 -12.70 0.05 8.70
C ALA A 172 -13.20 1.40 9.27
N GLY A 173 -13.12 2.47 8.47
CA GLY A 173 -13.59 3.79 8.87
C GLY A 173 -15.11 3.84 9.02
N GLY A 174 -15.58 4.17 10.23
CA GLY A 174 -17.01 4.30 10.52
C GLY A 174 -17.76 3.01 10.83
N ILE A 175 -17.08 1.85 10.88
CA ILE A 175 -17.73 0.55 11.18
C ILE A 175 -18.48 0.57 12.52
N ASP A 176 -17.89 1.15 13.58
CA ASP A 176 -18.53 1.25 14.89
C ASP A 176 -19.75 2.19 14.87
N MET A 177 -19.73 3.22 14.01
CA MET A 177 -20.88 4.11 13.83
C MET A 177 -21.99 3.41 13.05
N LYS A 178 -21.64 2.63 12.00
CA LYS A 178 -22.59 1.81 11.24
C LYS A 178 -23.26 0.76 12.13
N LEU A 179 -22.49 0.11 13.00
CA LEU A 179 -23.00 -0.87 13.95
C LEU A 179 -24.09 -0.27 14.85
N LYS A 180 -23.91 0.98 15.33
CA LYS A 180 -24.92 1.70 16.11
C LYS A 180 -26.21 2.00 15.33
N THR A 181 -26.16 2.02 14.01
CA THR A 181 -27.33 2.23 13.15
C THR A 181 -28.00 0.93 12.71
N TRP A 182 -27.30 -0.20 12.76
CA TRP A 182 -27.80 -1.51 12.34
C TRP A 182 -28.33 -2.36 13.50
N VAL A 183 -27.88 -2.08 14.72
CA VAL A 183 -28.17 -2.88 15.91
C VAL A 183 -28.90 -2.05 16.94
N TYR A 184 -30.05 -2.53 17.40
CA TYR A 184 -30.76 -1.89 18.51
C TYR A 184 -29.91 -1.97 19.81
N PRO A 185 -29.96 -0.95 20.68
CA PRO A 185 -29.16 -0.90 21.91
C PRO A 185 -29.29 -2.14 22.81
N ALA A 186 -30.47 -2.74 22.87
CA ALA A 186 -30.73 -3.96 23.63
C ALA A 186 -29.89 -5.16 23.17
N ASN A 187 -29.47 -5.17 21.89
CA ASN A 187 -28.78 -6.28 21.25
C ASN A 187 -27.26 -6.06 21.11
N TRP A 188 -26.71 -4.91 21.56
CA TRP A 188 -25.27 -4.63 21.44
C TRP A 188 -24.38 -5.66 22.14
N HIS A 189 -24.88 -6.31 23.18
CA HIS A 189 -24.11 -7.33 23.87
C HIS A 189 -23.84 -8.58 23.00
N TRP A 190 -24.65 -8.84 21.97
CA TRP A 190 -24.48 -9.96 21.05
C TRP A 190 -23.55 -9.64 19.86
N VAL A 191 -23.25 -8.37 19.61
CA VAL A 191 -22.57 -7.93 18.39
C VAL A 191 -21.22 -7.30 18.76
N ALA A 192 -20.19 -7.55 17.95
CA ALA A 192 -18.91 -6.86 18.04
C ALA A 192 -18.42 -6.41 16.66
N SER A 193 -17.57 -5.38 16.63
CA SER A 193 -16.88 -4.98 15.42
C SER A 193 -15.42 -5.45 15.45
N TYR A 194 -14.89 -5.90 14.28
CA TYR A 194 -13.51 -6.35 14.14
C TYR A 194 -12.86 -5.74 12.90
N TYR A 195 -11.75 -5.00 13.08
CA TYR A 195 -11.02 -4.39 11.97
C TYR A 195 -9.55 -4.16 12.32
N GLY A 196 -8.71 -3.94 11.31
CA GLY A 196 -7.25 -3.95 11.43
C GLY A 196 -6.67 -2.99 12.48
N LYS A 197 -7.31 -1.82 12.72
CA LYS A 197 -6.81 -0.79 13.66
C LYS A 197 -7.15 -1.01 15.12
N LYS A 198 -7.96 -2.01 15.46
CA LYS A 198 -8.19 -2.35 16.88
C LYS A 198 -6.92 -2.91 17.52
N ASP A 199 -6.74 -2.66 18.81
CA ASP A 199 -5.62 -3.16 19.59
C ASP A 199 -5.61 -4.69 19.62
N LYS A 200 -4.43 -5.28 19.80
CA LYS A 200 -4.25 -6.75 19.81
C LYS A 200 -5.08 -7.43 20.90
N GLU A 201 -5.11 -6.84 22.08
CA GLU A 201 -5.87 -7.33 23.23
C GLU A 201 -7.36 -7.33 22.93
N GLN A 202 -7.91 -6.23 22.43
CA GLN A 202 -9.31 -6.14 22.01
C GLN A 202 -9.67 -7.15 20.92
N LYS A 203 -8.77 -7.39 19.96
CA LYS A 203 -8.98 -8.40 18.92
C LYS A 203 -9.05 -9.80 19.50
N ALA A 204 -8.15 -10.13 20.44
CA ALA A 204 -8.12 -11.42 21.11
C ALA A 204 -9.40 -11.66 21.94
N GLU A 205 -9.82 -10.66 22.70
CA GLU A 205 -11.06 -10.70 23.50
C GLU A 205 -12.30 -10.92 22.62
N ILE A 206 -12.41 -10.20 21.51
CA ILE A 206 -13.55 -10.34 20.56
C ILE A 206 -13.58 -11.75 19.97
N ILE A 207 -12.41 -12.27 19.55
CA ILE A 207 -12.33 -13.64 19.00
C ILE A 207 -12.73 -14.68 20.04
N GLN A 208 -12.26 -14.52 21.29
CA GLN A 208 -12.58 -15.44 22.36
C GLN A 208 -14.07 -15.40 22.70
N ALA A 209 -14.64 -14.22 22.87
CA ALA A 209 -16.07 -14.04 23.14
C ALA A 209 -16.96 -14.61 22.00
N PHE A 210 -16.50 -14.54 20.76
CA PHE A 210 -17.20 -15.14 19.63
C PHE A 210 -17.07 -16.65 19.60
N LYS A 211 -15.89 -17.20 19.92
CA LYS A 211 -15.69 -18.65 20.08
C LYS A 211 -16.58 -19.25 21.18
N GLU A 212 -16.66 -18.57 22.31
CA GLU A 212 -17.46 -18.99 23.47
C GLU A 212 -18.98 -18.75 23.28
N GLY A 213 -19.35 -18.02 22.23
CA GLY A 213 -20.74 -17.73 21.92
C GLY A 213 -21.35 -16.58 22.74
N GLU A 214 -20.54 -15.82 23.47
CA GLU A 214 -20.96 -14.58 24.12
C GLU A 214 -21.27 -13.49 23.08
N LYS A 215 -20.55 -13.50 21.95
CA LYS A 215 -20.87 -12.74 20.75
C LYS A 215 -21.41 -13.70 19.70
N LYS A 216 -22.51 -13.31 19.04
CA LYS A 216 -23.15 -14.09 17.98
C LYS A 216 -22.87 -13.49 16.59
N ILE A 217 -22.66 -12.19 16.53
CA ILE A 217 -22.44 -11.48 15.28
C ILE A 217 -21.12 -10.70 15.38
N ILE A 218 -20.25 -10.88 14.39
CA ILE A 218 -19.09 -10.00 14.18
C ILE A 218 -19.29 -9.21 12.90
N VAL A 219 -19.30 -7.88 13.01
CA VAL A 219 -19.20 -6.98 11.87
C VAL A 219 -17.72 -6.69 11.60
N ALA A 220 -17.22 -7.17 10.49
CA ALA A 220 -15.79 -7.18 10.22
C ALA A 220 -15.42 -6.58 8.87
N THR A 221 -14.18 -6.11 8.75
CA THR A 221 -13.52 -5.95 7.46
C THR A 221 -12.81 -7.26 7.10
N LYS A 222 -12.23 -7.36 5.89
CA LYS A 222 -11.36 -8.46 5.45
C LYS A 222 -10.27 -8.83 6.48
N ALA A 223 -9.92 -7.92 7.41
CA ALA A 223 -8.97 -8.21 8.49
C ALA A 223 -9.41 -9.36 9.43
N PHE A 224 -10.71 -9.70 9.48
CA PHE A 224 -11.22 -10.89 10.16
C PHE A 224 -11.11 -12.10 9.23
N GLY A 225 -9.94 -12.42 8.86
CA GLY A 225 -9.77 -13.45 7.85
C GLY A 225 -8.51 -14.25 8.11
N MET A 226 -7.41 -13.61 8.20
CA MET A 226 -6.12 -14.26 8.34
C MET A 226 -5.89 -14.73 9.78
N GLY A 227 -5.59 -16.03 9.95
CA GLY A 227 -5.22 -16.58 11.26
C GLY A 227 -6.36 -16.80 12.25
N VAL A 228 -7.62 -16.61 11.85
CA VAL A 228 -8.79 -16.92 12.70
C VAL A 228 -9.37 -18.26 12.30
N ASP A 229 -9.29 -19.24 13.19
CA ASP A 229 -9.90 -20.56 13.01
C ASP A 229 -11.07 -20.72 13.98
N ILE A 230 -12.28 -20.72 13.40
CA ILE A 230 -13.55 -20.92 14.08
C ILE A 230 -14.38 -21.84 13.15
N SER A 231 -14.68 -23.03 13.61
CA SER A 231 -15.27 -24.10 12.80
C SER A 231 -16.79 -24.02 12.69
N ASP A 232 -17.43 -23.35 13.64
CA ASP A 232 -18.88 -23.33 13.86
C ASP A 232 -19.55 -22.00 13.48
N ILE A 233 -19.10 -21.40 12.39
CA ILE A 233 -19.73 -20.21 11.80
C ILE A 233 -20.84 -20.69 10.87
N ASP A 234 -22.08 -20.30 11.15
CA ASP A 234 -23.23 -20.73 10.36
C ASP A 234 -23.45 -19.81 9.13
N ARG A 235 -23.09 -18.53 9.24
CA ARG A 235 -23.49 -17.56 8.21
C ARG A 235 -22.39 -16.53 7.95
N VAL A 236 -22.22 -16.23 6.67
CA VAL A 236 -21.40 -15.10 6.19
C VAL A 236 -22.29 -14.18 5.35
N TYR A 237 -22.43 -12.93 5.79
CA TYR A 237 -23.21 -11.92 5.08
C TYR A 237 -22.32 -10.82 4.54
N HIS A 238 -22.46 -10.49 3.26
CA HIS A 238 -21.74 -9.39 2.62
C HIS A 238 -22.66 -8.19 2.45
N VAL A 239 -22.29 -7.05 3.08
CA VAL A 239 -23.01 -5.77 2.91
C VAL A 239 -22.82 -5.22 1.49
N ALA A 240 -21.70 -5.53 0.86
CA ALA A 240 -21.39 -5.20 -0.53
C ALA A 240 -20.39 -6.23 -1.08
N PRO A 241 -20.21 -6.34 -2.41
CA PRO A 241 -19.22 -7.22 -3.00
C PRO A 241 -17.82 -7.01 -2.42
N SER A 242 -17.05 -8.08 -2.28
CA SER A 242 -15.65 -8.07 -1.87
C SER A 242 -14.76 -7.38 -2.92
N GLY A 243 -13.50 -7.14 -2.61
CA GLY A 243 -12.56 -6.51 -3.54
C GLY A 243 -12.37 -7.31 -4.84
N THR A 244 -12.29 -8.64 -4.72
CA THR A 244 -12.20 -9.59 -5.83
C THR A 244 -13.13 -10.77 -5.60
N PHE A 245 -13.41 -11.52 -6.66
CA PHE A 245 -14.23 -12.74 -6.55
C PHE A 245 -13.49 -13.84 -5.76
N VAL A 246 -12.18 -13.88 -5.87
CA VAL A 246 -11.31 -14.74 -5.06
C VAL A 246 -11.49 -14.44 -3.57
N ASP A 247 -11.48 -13.16 -3.18
CA ASP A 247 -11.71 -12.74 -1.80
C ASP A 247 -13.09 -13.18 -1.29
N TYR A 248 -14.11 -12.99 -2.12
CA TYR A 248 -15.47 -13.41 -1.79
C TYR A 248 -15.53 -14.90 -1.47
N ILE A 249 -14.90 -15.76 -2.28
CA ILE A 249 -14.87 -17.21 -2.07
C ILE A 249 -14.10 -17.58 -0.79
N GLN A 250 -13.00 -16.90 -0.48
CA GLN A 250 -12.26 -17.07 0.78
C GLN A 250 -13.09 -16.66 2.00
N GLU A 251 -13.87 -15.58 1.87
CA GLU A 251 -14.71 -15.06 2.95
C GLU A 251 -15.91 -15.96 3.22
N ILE A 252 -16.64 -16.42 2.18
CA ILE A 252 -17.74 -17.38 2.37
C ILE A 252 -17.25 -18.75 2.85
N GLY A 253 -16.03 -19.16 2.46
CA GLY A 253 -15.39 -20.39 2.91
C GLY A 253 -15.13 -20.48 4.43
N ARG A 254 -15.39 -19.40 5.18
CA ARG A 254 -15.37 -19.40 6.65
C ARG A 254 -16.62 -19.98 7.27
N ALA A 255 -17.74 -19.94 6.55
CA ALA A 255 -18.94 -20.64 6.98
C ALA A 255 -18.71 -22.15 6.94
N ALA A 256 -19.28 -22.83 7.90
CA ALA A 256 -19.37 -24.30 7.96
C ALA A 256 -18.02 -25.01 7.70
N ARG A 257 -16.95 -24.60 8.37
CA ARG A 257 -15.65 -25.30 8.28
C ARG A 257 -15.74 -26.73 8.79
N ASP A 258 -16.54 -26.96 9.81
CA ASP A 258 -16.95 -28.31 10.18
C ASP A 258 -17.90 -28.87 9.11
N LYS A 259 -17.54 -30.00 8.51
CA LYS A 259 -18.34 -30.66 7.45
C LYS A 259 -19.73 -31.10 7.89
N ASN A 260 -19.95 -31.18 9.21
CA ASN A 260 -21.24 -31.58 9.80
C ASN A 260 -22.21 -30.39 9.95
N ILE A 261 -21.76 -29.17 9.67
CA ILE A 261 -22.56 -27.95 9.74
C ILE A 261 -22.89 -27.47 8.32
N SER A 262 -24.11 -27.02 8.13
CA SER A 262 -24.52 -26.33 6.91
C SER A 262 -24.38 -24.85 7.09
N GLY A 263 -23.73 -24.18 6.15
CA GLY A 263 -23.49 -22.75 6.17
C GLY A 263 -24.28 -21.99 5.09
N VAL A 264 -24.41 -20.68 5.27
CA VAL A 264 -25.08 -19.81 4.29
C VAL A 264 -24.21 -18.59 3.97
N ALA A 265 -24.00 -18.36 2.68
CA ALA A 265 -23.42 -17.14 2.14
C ALA A 265 -24.56 -16.22 1.68
N ALA A 266 -24.75 -15.08 2.38
CA ALA A 266 -25.87 -14.20 2.15
C ALA A 266 -25.45 -12.80 1.66
N THR A 267 -26.27 -12.18 0.81
CA THR A 267 -26.12 -10.77 0.41
C THR A 267 -27.43 -10.21 -0.15
N ASP A 268 -27.67 -8.94 0.12
CA ASP A 268 -28.75 -8.16 -0.53
C ASP A 268 -28.09 -7.20 -1.51
N PHE A 269 -28.07 -7.57 -2.79
CA PHE A 269 -27.30 -6.91 -3.83
C PHE A 269 -28.07 -5.77 -4.52
N ASN A 270 -27.37 -4.70 -4.82
CA ASN A 270 -27.82 -3.64 -5.70
C ASN A 270 -26.62 -3.15 -6.56
N GLU A 271 -26.89 -2.78 -7.82
CA GLU A 271 -25.84 -2.27 -8.73
C GLU A 271 -25.01 -1.11 -8.13
N ARG A 272 -25.61 -0.29 -7.27
CA ARG A 272 -24.91 0.80 -6.57
C ARG A 272 -23.87 0.29 -5.55
N ASP A 273 -23.89 -0.99 -5.17
CA ASP A 273 -22.91 -1.58 -4.27
C ASP A 273 -21.50 -1.59 -4.90
N PHE A 274 -21.38 -1.56 -6.23
CA PHE A 274 -20.09 -1.40 -6.91
C PHE A 274 -19.37 -0.09 -6.58
N TYR A 275 -20.06 0.91 -6.02
CA TYR A 275 -19.40 2.08 -5.44
C TYR A 275 -18.37 1.71 -4.38
N TYR A 276 -18.64 0.70 -3.57
CA TYR A 276 -17.70 0.23 -2.54
C TYR A 276 -16.44 -0.36 -3.17
N MET A 277 -16.59 -1.23 -4.17
CA MET A 277 -15.46 -1.80 -4.92
C MET A 277 -14.62 -0.71 -5.59
N LYS A 278 -15.26 0.21 -6.33
CA LYS A 278 -14.58 1.34 -6.98
C LYS A 278 -13.80 2.20 -5.99
N ARG A 279 -14.37 2.47 -4.83
CA ARG A 279 -13.71 3.24 -3.79
C ARG A 279 -12.54 2.49 -3.15
N LEU A 280 -12.64 1.17 -2.96
CA LEU A 280 -11.53 0.35 -2.50
C LEU A 280 -10.39 0.33 -3.52
N HIS A 281 -10.70 0.12 -4.79
CA HIS A 281 -9.75 0.13 -5.88
C HIS A 281 -9.02 1.48 -5.99
N SER A 282 -9.77 2.59 -6.00
CA SER A 282 -9.20 3.94 -6.10
C SER A 282 -8.38 4.38 -4.87
N ALA A 283 -8.63 3.83 -3.69
CA ALA A 283 -8.00 4.29 -2.44
C ALA A 283 -6.50 3.99 -2.33
N GLY A 284 -5.95 3.13 -3.17
CA GLY A 284 -4.53 2.77 -3.23
C GLY A 284 -3.97 2.77 -4.65
N ALA A 285 -4.74 3.25 -5.63
CA ALA A 285 -4.34 3.23 -7.03
C ALA A 285 -3.18 4.19 -7.29
N ILE A 286 -2.14 3.66 -7.92
CA ILE A 286 -1.05 4.45 -8.50
C ILE A 286 -1.52 4.89 -9.88
N SER A 287 -1.42 6.19 -10.17
CA SER A 287 -1.83 6.70 -11.49
C SER A 287 -0.71 6.55 -12.52
N GLN A 288 -1.10 6.55 -13.80
CA GLN A 288 -0.17 6.55 -14.93
C GLN A 288 0.85 7.69 -14.85
N GLU A 289 0.39 8.88 -14.45
CA GLU A 289 1.23 10.05 -14.25
C GLU A 289 2.28 9.82 -13.14
N GLN A 290 1.88 9.21 -12.02
CA GLN A 290 2.79 8.89 -10.91
C GLN A 290 3.90 7.93 -11.35
N LEU A 291 3.56 6.92 -12.14
CA LEU A 291 4.53 5.98 -12.71
C LEU A 291 5.53 6.70 -13.63
N GLY A 292 5.06 7.60 -14.49
CA GLY A 292 5.93 8.41 -15.36
C GLY A 292 6.88 9.29 -14.57
N MET A 293 6.40 9.93 -13.49
CA MET A 293 7.24 10.77 -12.62
C MET A 293 8.28 9.95 -11.86
N ILE A 294 7.91 8.76 -11.37
CA ILE A 294 8.83 7.85 -10.69
C ILE A 294 9.91 7.37 -11.66
N LEU A 295 9.53 6.95 -12.86
CA LEU A 295 10.48 6.52 -13.89
C LEU A 295 11.46 7.62 -14.27
N LYS A 296 10.97 8.85 -14.45
CA LYS A 296 11.82 10.02 -14.70
C LYS A 296 12.80 10.24 -13.54
N LYS A 297 12.33 10.12 -12.30
CA LYS A 297 13.18 10.28 -11.11
C LYS A 297 14.26 9.20 -11.02
N VAL A 298 13.96 7.96 -11.37
CA VAL A 298 14.96 6.88 -11.47
C VAL A 298 16.09 7.29 -12.43
N TRP A 299 15.74 7.82 -13.59
CA TRP A 299 16.72 8.32 -14.56
C TRP A 299 17.56 9.48 -14.01
N GLU A 300 16.94 10.47 -13.36
CA GLU A 300 17.64 11.61 -12.75
C GLU A 300 18.64 11.15 -11.68
N ILE A 301 18.26 10.21 -10.82
CA ILE A 301 19.14 9.64 -9.79
C ILE A 301 20.29 8.88 -10.43
N TYR A 302 20.03 8.11 -11.50
CA TYR A 302 21.07 7.40 -12.25
C TYR A 302 22.15 8.36 -12.75
N LEU A 303 21.76 9.49 -13.36
CA LEU A 303 22.70 10.54 -13.79
C LEU A 303 23.45 11.17 -12.62
N MET A 304 22.76 11.49 -11.52
CA MET A 304 23.38 12.11 -10.35
C MET A 304 24.40 11.21 -9.64
N LYS A 305 24.19 9.89 -9.69
CA LYS A 305 25.10 8.89 -9.12
C LYS A 305 26.22 8.46 -10.09
N GLY A 306 26.43 9.23 -11.16
CA GLY A 306 27.52 9.02 -12.12
C GLY A 306 27.32 7.82 -13.02
N CYS A 307 26.08 7.47 -13.35
CA CYS A 307 25.71 6.34 -14.23
C CYS A 307 26.18 4.98 -13.68
N SER A 308 26.07 4.79 -12.38
CA SER A 308 26.38 3.50 -11.75
C SER A 308 25.29 2.48 -12.03
N ASP A 309 25.67 1.30 -12.51
CA ASP A 309 24.70 0.23 -12.84
C ASP A 309 23.99 -0.31 -11.60
N GLU A 310 24.58 -0.19 -10.43
CA GLU A 310 23.94 -0.53 -9.14
C GLU A 310 23.81 0.70 -8.26
N MET A 311 22.59 0.98 -7.83
CA MET A 311 22.27 2.16 -7.03
C MET A 311 21.37 1.80 -5.87
N GLN A 312 21.58 2.49 -4.75
CA GLN A 312 20.58 2.58 -3.70
C GLN A 312 19.80 3.89 -3.86
N MET A 313 18.49 3.79 -3.91
CA MET A 313 17.58 4.93 -3.98
C MET A 313 16.77 5.01 -2.68
N SER A 314 16.74 6.17 -2.08
CA SER A 314 15.88 6.41 -0.92
C SER A 314 14.43 6.55 -1.34
N LEU A 315 13.51 5.93 -0.60
CA LEU A 315 12.08 6.08 -0.90
C LEU A 315 11.60 7.53 -0.77
N SER A 316 12.31 8.37 0.00
CA SER A 316 12.02 9.81 0.08
C SER A 316 12.32 10.57 -1.21
N ASP A 317 13.16 10.03 -2.11
CA ASP A 317 13.39 10.60 -3.44
C ASP A 317 12.12 10.63 -4.29
N PHE A 318 11.15 9.75 -3.99
CA PHE A 318 9.90 9.57 -4.73
C PHE A 318 8.66 10.12 -4.03
N GLU A 319 8.80 10.69 -2.82
CA GLU A 319 7.66 11.19 -2.03
C GLU A 319 6.81 12.19 -2.83
N PHE A 320 7.45 13.04 -3.63
CA PHE A 320 6.77 14.04 -4.47
C PHE A 320 5.83 13.41 -5.52
N ALA A 321 6.14 12.20 -6.00
CA ALA A 321 5.34 11.50 -7.00
C ALA A 321 4.12 10.80 -6.42
N VAL A 322 4.10 10.54 -5.10
CA VAL A 322 3.09 9.74 -4.44
C VAL A 322 2.22 10.61 -3.54
N ARG A 323 0.89 10.54 -3.72
CA ARG A 323 -0.04 11.27 -2.89
C ARG A 323 -0.63 10.34 -1.82
N LEU A 324 -0.10 10.43 -0.61
CA LEU A 324 -0.63 9.72 0.54
C LEU A 324 -1.28 10.70 1.53
N PRO A 325 -2.42 10.32 2.14
CA PRO A 325 -2.98 11.11 3.23
C PRO A 325 -1.99 11.11 4.40
N ARG A 326 -1.60 12.30 4.85
CA ARG A 326 -0.69 12.44 6.00
C ARG A 326 -1.32 11.83 7.25
N LYS A 327 -0.60 10.90 7.84
CA LYS A 327 -0.97 10.29 9.10
C LYS A 327 -0.27 10.99 10.26
N LYS A 328 -0.91 11.03 11.44
CA LYS A 328 -0.29 11.53 12.67
C LYS A 328 0.91 10.68 13.08
N ASN A 329 0.87 9.38 12.78
CA ASN A 329 1.95 8.45 13.05
C ASN A 329 2.90 8.41 11.84
N LYS A 330 4.13 8.89 12.04
CA LYS A 330 5.17 8.91 10.99
C LYS A 330 5.50 7.52 10.46
N LEU A 331 5.58 6.51 11.32
CA LEU A 331 5.91 5.14 10.91
C LEU A 331 4.84 4.51 10.01
N GLU A 332 3.56 4.79 10.29
CA GLU A 332 2.48 4.34 9.40
C GLU A 332 2.55 5.03 8.04
N TYR A 333 2.88 6.33 8.03
CA TYR A 333 3.05 7.06 6.78
C TYR A 333 4.23 6.53 5.96
N GLU A 334 5.37 6.28 6.61
CA GLU A 334 6.56 5.69 5.97
C GLU A 334 6.28 4.29 5.42
N SER A 335 5.58 3.46 6.18
CA SER A 335 5.20 2.11 5.72
C SER A 335 4.27 2.14 4.50
N ASP A 336 3.29 3.05 4.48
CA ASP A 336 2.41 3.21 3.32
C ASP A 336 3.21 3.74 2.10
N LEU A 337 4.11 4.71 2.33
CA LEU A 337 4.97 5.28 1.28
C LEU A 337 5.89 4.20 0.69
N GLU A 338 6.51 3.40 1.54
CA GLU A 338 7.36 2.28 1.15
C GLU A 338 6.60 1.31 0.25
N GLN A 339 5.42 0.89 0.67
CA GLN A 339 4.61 -0.04 -0.09
C GLN A 339 4.24 0.51 -1.47
N VAL A 340 3.75 1.75 -1.53
CA VAL A 340 3.31 2.36 -2.78
C VAL A 340 4.46 2.57 -3.75
N ILE A 341 5.60 3.08 -3.28
CA ILE A 341 6.77 3.34 -4.15
C ILE A 341 7.38 2.03 -4.64
N LYS A 342 7.57 1.04 -3.78
CA LYS A 342 8.05 -0.29 -4.20
C LYS A 342 7.12 -0.93 -5.22
N THR A 343 5.81 -0.84 -5.02
CA THR A 343 4.82 -1.33 -6.00
C THR A 343 4.96 -0.60 -7.33
N ALA A 344 5.08 0.73 -7.32
CA ALA A 344 5.25 1.51 -8.54
C ALA A 344 6.52 1.13 -9.30
N LEU A 345 7.63 0.98 -8.59
CA LEU A 345 8.90 0.57 -9.18
C LEU A 345 8.83 -0.83 -9.80
N LEU A 346 8.19 -1.78 -9.11
CA LEU A 346 7.98 -3.12 -9.65
C LEU A 346 7.06 -3.14 -10.88
N TRP A 347 6.02 -2.31 -10.91
CA TRP A 347 5.16 -2.18 -12.09
C TRP A 347 5.93 -1.58 -13.27
N ILE A 348 6.86 -0.67 -13.02
CA ILE A 348 7.75 -0.12 -14.05
C ILE A 348 8.71 -1.21 -14.55
N GLU A 349 9.34 -1.97 -13.67
CA GLU A 349 10.23 -3.09 -14.03
C GLU A 349 9.51 -4.11 -14.90
N GLU A 350 8.33 -4.58 -14.48
CA GLU A 350 7.55 -5.59 -15.19
C GLU A 350 7.09 -5.09 -16.57
N ASP A 351 6.62 -3.85 -16.64
CA ASP A 351 6.21 -3.23 -17.91
C ASP A 351 7.37 -3.10 -18.89
N LEU A 352 8.53 -2.63 -18.42
CA LEU A 352 9.73 -2.49 -19.25
C LEU A 352 10.25 -3.87 -19.70
N SER A 353 10.25 -4.85 -18.80
CA SER A 353 10.67 -6.22 -19.11
C SER A 353 9.78 -6.84 -20.19
N PHE A 354 8.47 -6.65 -20.07
CA PHE A 354 7.51 -7.18 -21.04
C PHE A 354 7.67 -6.52 -22.41
N ARG A 355 7.88 -5.20 -22.47
CA ARG A 355 7.99 -4.46 -23.73
C ARG A 355 9.30 -4.67 -24.47
N HIS A 356 10.38 -4.93 -23.75
CA HIS A 356 11.73 -5.00 -24.32
C HIS A 356 12.34 -6.42 -24.34
N GLY A 357 11.60 -7.42 -23.85
CA GLY A 357 12.05 -8.82 -23.86
C GLY A 357 13.20 -9.13 -22.88
N GLY A 358 13.46 -8.26 -21.94
CA GLY A 358 14.44 -8.36 -20.88
C GLY A 358 14.25 -7.22 -19.89
N SER A 359 14.80 -7.28 -18.70
CA SER A 359 14.64 -6.23 -17.69
C SER A 359 15.68 -5.11 -17.86
N PRO A 360 15.33 -3.94 -18.43
CA PRO A 360 16.25 -2.81 -18.51
C PRO A 360 16.59 -2.23 -17.13
N VAL A 361 15.69 -2.40 -16.18
CA VAL A 361 15.85 -1.96 -14.79
C VAL A 361 15.38 -3.08 -13.89
N GLU A 362 16.18 -3.45 -12.91
CA GLU A 362 15.85 -4.47 -11.91
C GLU A 362 15.74 -3.83 -10.53
N ILE A 363 14.66 -4.14 -9.83
CA ILE A 363 14.38 -3.63 -8.48
C ILE A 363 14.65 -4.71 -7.47
N ASN A 364 15.48 -4.41 -6.48
CA ASN A 364 15.86 -5.34 -5.41
C ASN A 364 15.41 -4.82 -4.05
N SER A 365 14.81 -5.68 -3.23
CA SER A 365 14.55 -5.36 -1.84
C SER A 365 15.88 -5.22 -1.11
N GLN A 366 16.00 -4.17 -0.31
CA GLN A 366 17.16 -4.03 0.57
C GLN A 366 16.85 -4.52 1.97
N THR A 367 17.90 -5.03 2.63
CA THR A 367 17.82 -5.38 4.04
C THR A 367 17.45 -4.18 4.90
N LEU A 368 16.78 -4.41 6.02
CA LEU A 368 16.37 -3.38 6.98
C LEU A 368 17.53 -2.58 7.60
N PHE A 369 18.75 -2.96 7.35
CA PHE A 369 19.98 -2.53 8.03
C PHE A 369 20.85 -1.57 7.23
N ALA A 370 20.25 -0.77 6.32
CA ALA A 370 21.03 0.23 5.61
C ALA A 370 21.64 1.28 6.56
N ASP A 371 22.89 1.66 6.29
CA ASP A 371 23.53 2.80 6.93
C ASP A 371 22.68 4.08 6.77
N GLY A 372 22.74 4.96 7.76
CA GLY A 372 22.01 6.22 7.72
C GLY A 372 22.71 7.34 8.46
N TYR A 373 21.99 8.42 8.70
CA TYR A 373 22.51 9.58 9.41
C TYR A 373 21.63 9.93 10.59
N VAL A 374 22.28 10.34 11.69
CA VAL A 374 21.62 10.83 12.91
C VAL A 374 22.15 12.21 13.25
N GLN A 375 21.25 13.13 13.55
CA GLN A 375 21.60 14.45 14.06
C GLN A 375 21.33 14.50 15.57
N GLU A 376 22.37 14.75 16.34
CA GLU A 376 22.34 14.95 17.77
C GLU A 376 22.32 16.47 18.07
N LYS A 377 21.41 16.91 18.93
CA LYS A 377 21.16 18.33 19.20
C LYS A 377 21.65 18.82 20.57
N THR A 378 22.04 17.91 21.46
CA THR A 378 22.37 18.24 22.86
C THR A 378 23.86 18.50 23.09
N GLY A 379 24.75 18.08 22.18
CA GLY A 379 26.19 18.23 22.33
C GLY A 379 26.79 17.34 23.42
N ASP A 380 26.13 16.21 23.77
CA ASP A 380 26.51 15.36 24.88
C ASP A 380 27.80 14.56 24.59
N ALA A 381 28.84 14.86 25.38
CA ALA A 381 30.14 14.19 25.25
C ALA A 381 30.10 12.72 25.68
N ALA A 382 29.26 12.33 26.65
CA ALA A 382 29.12 10.96 27.12
C ALA A 382 28.45 10.10 26.04
N PHE A 383 27.42 10.62 25.38
CA PHE A 383 26.77 10.00 24.24
C PHE A 383 27.78 9.72 23.12
N ARG A 384 28.56 10.73 22.71
CA ARG A 384 29.58 10.60 21.65
C ARG A 384 30.62 9.53 22.00
N LYS A 385 31.05 9.47 23.26
CA LYS A 385 32.02 8.49 23.73
C LYS A 385 31.44 7.06 23.72
N LYS A 386 30.19 6.90 24.17
CA LYS A 386 29.50 5.60 24.28
C LYS A 386 29.30 4.92 22.92
N TYR A 387 28.91 5.69 21.90
CA TYR A 387 28.53 5.14 20.60
C TYR A 387 29.56 5.40 19.48
N LYS A 388 30.78 5.88 19.84
CA LYS A 388 31.84 6.28 18.89
C LYS A 388 32.15 5.26 17.79
N GLN A 389 32.10 3.98 18.12
CA GLN A 389 32.45 2.92 17.16
C GLN A 389 31.35 2.64 16.13
N TYR A 390 30.12 3.06 16.39
CA TYR A 390 28.96 2.86 15.50
C TYR A 390 28.53 4.15 14.81
N MET A 391 29.05 5.30 15.24
CA MET A 391 28.65 6.63 14.80
C MET A 391 29.88 7.43 14.41
N VAL A 392 30.08 7.59 13.09
CA VAL A 392 31.21 8.35 12.54
C VAL A 392 30.76 9.80 12.29
N PRO A 393 31.43 10.80 12.88
CA PRO A 393 31.11 12.21 12.63
C PRO A 393 31.23 12.54 11.13
N VAL A 394 30.26 13.31 10.63
CA VAL A 394 30.32 13.85 9.26
C VAL A 394 31.22 15.07 9.25
N GLU A 395 32.26 15.06 8.41
CA GLU A 395 33.23 16.13 8.32
C GLU A 395 32.56 17.46 7.91
N GLY A 396 32.85 18.51 8.61
CA GLY A 396 32.35 19.85 8.33
C GLY A 396 30.89 20.10 8.76
N VAL A 397 30.23 19.13 9.39
CA VAL A 397 28.83 19.28 9.85
C VAL A 397 28.71 18.91 11.34
N GLU A 398 28.42 19.92 12.14
CA GLU A 398 28.33 19.72 13.60
C GLU A 398 27.11 18.89 13.99
N GLY A 399 27.33 17.93 14.90
CA GLY A 399 26.26 17.11 15.46
C GLY A 399 25.63 16.06 14.53
N VAL A 400 26.18 15.87 13.33
CA VAL A 400 25.70 14.83 12.39
C VAL A 400 26.67 13.66 12.33
N TYR A 401 26.14 12.45 12.41
CA TYR A 401 26.90 11.21 12.40
C TYR A 401 26.35 10.28 11.33
N LYS A 402 27.26 9.64 10.58
CA LYS A 402 26.92 8.43 9.81
C LYS A 402 26.86 7.25 10.77
N VAL A 403 25.83 6.44 10.69
CA VAL A 403 25.53 5.37 11.64
C VAL A 403 25.36 4.04 10.89
N ALA A 404 26.11 3.03 11.35
CA ALA A 404 25.88 1.65 10.97
C ALA A 404 24.76 1.09 11.85
N PHE A 405 23.52 1.19 11.42
CA PHE A 405 22.34 0.85 12.23
C PHE A 405 22.30 -0.62 12.65
N GLU A 406 22.71 -1.52 11.78
CA GLU A 406 22.80 -2.95 12.10
C GLU A 406 23.76 -3.19 13.28
N SER A 407 24.99 -2.73 13.13
CA SER A 407 26.00 -2.89 14.20
C SER A 407 25.62 -2.18 15.48
N LEU A 408 24.96 -1.01 15.39
CA LEU A 408 24.44 -0.30 16.56
C LEU A 408 23.35 -1.12 17.28
N TRP A 409 22.41 -1.68 16.52
CA TRP A 409 21.34 -2.50 17.07
C TRP A 409 21.88 -3.78 17.70
N GLU A 410 22.68 -4.56 16.97
CA GLU A 410 23.21 -5.83 17.44
C GLU A 410 24.02 -5.71 18.74
N ASN A 411 24.85 -4.66 18.85
CA ASN A 411 25.76 -4.52 19.95
C ASN A 411 25.23 -3.69 21.14
N CYS A 412 24.21 -2.84 20.92
CA CYS A 412 23.74 -1.93 21.94
C CYS A 412 22.25 -2.08 22.28
N PHE A 413 21.45 -2.67 21.38
CA PHE A 413 20.00 -2.70 21.49
C PHE A 413 19.40 -4.05 21.06
N SER A 414 20.18 -5.13 21.08
CA SER A 414 19.74 -6.47 20.68
C SER A 414 18.59 -7.05 21.49
N GLU A 415 18.36 -6.53 22.70
CA GLU A 415 17.24 -6.94 23.56
C GLU A 415 15.90 -6.47 23.02
N MET A 416 15.87 -5.39 22.20
CA MET A 416 14.65 -4.93 21.54
C MET A 416 14.59 -5.42 20.09
N GLY A 417 13.38 -5.68 19.61
CA GLY A 417 13.18 -6.05 18.21
C GLY A 417 13.60 -4.91 17.28
N TYR A 418 14.19 -5.21 16.11
CA TYR A 418 14.65 -4.17 15.16
C TYR A 418 13.57 -3.16 14.77
N ARG A 419 12.31 -3.60 14.65
CA ARG A 419 11.18 -2.71 14.38
C ARG A 419 10.93 -1.72 15.52
N GLU A 420 11.13 -2.13 16.74
CA GLU A 420 11.03 -1.30 17.93
C GLU A 420 12.21 -0.33 18.03
N PHE A 421 13.42 -0.83 17.81
CA PHE A 421 14.64 -0.04 17.67
C PHE A 421 14.45 1.08 16.62
N LYS A 422 13.99 0.73 15.44
CA LYS A 422 13.72 1.68 14.37
C LYS A 422 12.67 2.72 14.77
N ARG A 423 11.57 2.29 15.39
CA ARG A 423 10.52 3.18 15.90
C ARG A 423 11.07 4.19 16.89
N ASP A 424 11.83 3.74 17.87
CA ASP A 424 12.33 4.61 18.95
C ASP A 424 13.45 5.53 18.45
N LEU A 425 14.27 5.06 17.51
CA LEU A 425 15.25 5.88 16.81
C LEU A 425 14.58 7.02 16.01
N TYR A 426 13.54 6.73 15.25
CA TYR A 426 12.83 7.75 14.46
C TYR A 426 12.02 8.73 15.31
N ASN A 427 11.50 8.26 16.44
CA ASN A 427 10.81 9.13 17.40
C ASN A 427 11.77 9.94 18.28
N GLY A 428 13.10 9.68 18.19
CA GLY A 428 14.11 10.33 19.01
C GLY A 428 14.14 9.88 20.47
N ASN A 429 13.56 8.70 20.75
CA ASN A 429 13.44 8.13 22.09
C ASN A 429 14.48 7.03 22.39
N LEU A 430 15.23 6.59 21.38
CA LEU A 430 16.17 5.49 21.51
C LEU A 430 17.30 5.76 22.52
N PHE A 431 17.77 6.99 22.58
CA PHE A 431 18.90 7.38 23.39
C PHE A 431 18.42 8.14 24.63
N GLU A 432 18.58 7.53 25.79
CA GLU A 432 18.15 8.10 27.06
C GLU A 432 18.86 9.44 27.33
N GLY A 433 18.10 10.49 27.60
CA GLY A 433 18.61 11.84 27.91
C GLY A 433 19.17 12.63 26.73
N VAL A 434 19.23 12.05 25.52
CA VAL A 434 19.80 12.69 24.31
C VAL A 434 18.75 12.84 23.23
N ARG A 435 18.60 14.06 22.71
CA ARG A 435 17.75 14.33 21.55
C ARG A 435 18.52 14.07 20.26
N ALA A 436 18.33 12.90 19.68
CA ALA A 436 18.91 12.52 18.40
C ALA A 436 17.78 12.17 17.41
N ALA A 437 17.89 12.64 16.17
CA ALA A 437 16.89 12.40 15.13
C ALA A 437 17.56 11.83 13.88
N VAL A 438 16.87 10.88 13.22
CA VAL A 438 17.28 10.40 11.91
C VAL A 438 17.14 11.53 10.90
N VAL A 439 18.18 11.72 10.08
CA VAL A 439 18.22 12.72 9.00
C VAL A 439 18.60 12.05 7.69
N GLY A 440 18.08 12.59 6.58
CA GLY A 440 18.54 12.24 5.24
C GLY A 440 19.62 13.22 4.80
N LYS A 441 20.67 12.72 4.17
CA LYS A 441 21.67 13.50 3.46
C LYS A 441 21.11 13.81 2.06
N HIS A 442 20.81 15.07 1.79
CA HIS A 442 20.34 15.57 0.51
C HIS A 442 21.52 16.13 -0.28
N ASP A 443 21.82 15.53 -1.42
CA ASP A 443 22.78 16.04 -2.40
C ASP A 443 22.00 16.72 -3.53
N VAL A 444 22.11 18.04 -3.63
CA VAL A 444 21.30 18.87 -4.52
C VAL A 444 22.18 19.47 -5.61
N LEU A 445 21.84 19.23 -6.87
CA LEU A 445 22.47 19.82 -8.05
C LEU A 445 21.64 21.01 -8.55
N LEU A 446 22.24 22.18 -8.65
CA LEU A 446 21.60 23.38 -9.19
C LEU A 446 21.65 23.38 -10.72
N LYS A 447 20.50 23.28 -11.39
CA LYS A 447 20.39 23.40 -12.87
C LYS A 447 20.49 24.84 -13.36
N GLU A 448 20.24 25.80 -12.46
CA GLU A 448 20.29 27.24 -12.71
C GLU A 448 21.04 27.94 -11.58
N SER A 449 21.27 29.24 -11.68
CA SER A 449 21.84 29.98 -10.55
C SER A 449 20.82 30.09 -9.40
N ALA A 450 21.29 30.15 -8.17
CA ALA A 450 20.41 30.32 -7.00
C ALA A 450 19.52 31.57 -7.11
N ALA A 451 20.01 32.62 -7.72
CA ALA A 451 19.24 33.86 -7.96
C ALA A 451 18.06 33.58 -8.93
N ASP A 452 18.32 32.86 -10.04
CA ASP A 452 17.30 32.54 -11.02
C ASP A 452 16.24 31.57 -10.42
N ILE A 453 16.69 30.57 -9.65
CA ILE A 453 15.82 29.65 -8.93
C ILE A 453 14.88 30.39 -7.98
N CYS A 454 15.45 31.28 -7.14
CA CYS A 454 14.65 32.07 -6.21
C CYS A 454 13.68 33.00 -6.93
N PHE A 455 14.13 33.63 -8.03
CA PHE A 455 13.27 34.49 -8.85
C PHE A 455 12.11 33.72 -9.50
N LYS A 456 12.38 32.57 -10.11
CA LYS A 456 11.36 31.70 -10.71
C LYS A 456 10.32 31.26 -9.69
N LEU A 457 10.78 30.74 -8.54
CA LEU A 457 9.87 30.33 -7.46
C LEU A 457 9.03 31.53 -6.98
N ALA A 458 9.65 32.69 -6.71
CA ALA A 458 8.96 33.88 -6.25
C ALA A 458 7.90 34.37 -7.26
N SER A 459 8.24 34.37 -8.56
CA SER A 459 7.31 34.74 -9.63
C SER A 459 6.12 33.79 -9.72
N LEU A 460 6.36 32.46 -9.67
CA LEU A 460 5.29 31.47 -9.66
C LEU A 460 4.38 31.61 -8.45
N LEU A 461 4.96 31.72 -7.24
CA LEU A 461 4.18 31.87 -6.00
C LEU A 461 3.37 33.18 -6.01
N LYS A 462 3.89 34.26 -6.61
CA LYS A 462 3.15 35.51 -6.80
C LYS A 462 1.98 35.32 -7.77
N SER A 463 2.18 34.69 -8.92
CA SER A 463 1.10 34.41 -9.87
C SER A 463 -0.01 33.55 -9.25
N LEU A 464 0.36 32.53 -8.48
CA LEU A 464 -0.59 31.72 -7.72
C LEU A 464 -1.35 32.54 -6.67
N LYS A 465 -0.64 33.42 -5.95
CA LYS A 465 -1.28 34.31 -4.98
C LYS A 465 -2.27 35.27 -5.64
N ASP A 466 -1.89 35.89 -6.73
CA ASP A 466 -2.75 36.83 -7.47
C ASP A 466 -4.01 36.10 -7.97
N LEU A 467 -3.90 34.92 -8.57
CA LEU A 467 -5.02 34.09 -8.99
C LEU A 467 -5.94 33.72 -7.83
N LEU A 468 -5.38 33.25 -6.73
CA LEU A 468 -6.14 32.82 -5.55
C LEU A 468 -6.83 34.02 -4.87
N THR A 469 -6.21 35.20 -4.87
CA THR A 469 -6.80 36.42 -4.32
C THR A 469 -8.00 36.89 -5.13
N VAL A 470 -7.90 36.90 -6.47
CA VAL A 470 -9.01 37.22 -7.37
C VAL A 470 -10.17 36.24 -7.19
N SER A 471 -9.85 34.96 -7.11
CA SER A 471 -10.82 33.89 -6.89
C SER A 471 -11.55 34.01 -5.54
N LEU A 472 -10.86 34.44 -4.48
CA LEU A 472 -11.45 34.65 -3.14
C LEU A 472 -12.42 35.84 -3.11
N TYR A 473 -12.18 36.88 -3.89
CA TYR A 473 -13.04 38.09 -3.94
C TYR A 473 -14.20 37.96 -4.94
N GLY A 474 -14.05 37.11 -5.98
CA GLY A 474 -15.01 36.98 -7.05
C GLY A 474 -16.07 35.91 -6.91
N ASN A 475 -15.74 34.70 -6.51
CA ASN A 475 -16.67 33.57 -6.26
C ASN A 475 -15.96 32.37 -5.60
N LYS A 476 -15.95 32.31 -4.30
CA LYS A 476 -15.65 31.10 -3.49
C LYS A 476 -14.29 30.42 -3.66
N GLY A 477 -13.20 31.10 -3.96
CA GLY A 477 -11.84 30.55 -3.85
C GLY A 477 -11.58 29.27 -4.68
N LYS A 478 -12.13 29.21 -5.90
CA LYS A 478 -12.03 28.07 -6.79
C LYS A 478 -11.22 28.45 -8.02
N PHE A 479 -10.31 27.58 -8.46
CA PHE A 479 -9.67 27.74 -9.76
C PHE A 479 -9.76 26.46 -10.58
N GLU A 480 -9.80 26.63 -11.88
CA GLU A 480 -10.01 25.57 -12.87
C GLU A 480 -8.72 25.16 -13.57
N GLU A 481 -8.76 24.10 -14.36
CA GLU A 481 -7.60 23.59 -15.08
C GLU A 481 -6.97 24.60 -16.05
N ASP A 482 -7.79 25.43 -16.69
CA ASP A 482 -7.31 26.46 -17.64
C ASP A 482 -6.51 27.55 -16.95
N ASP A 483 -6.83 27.88 -15.69
CA ASP A 483 -6.05 28.79 -14.87
C ASP A 483 -4.65 28.22 -14.59
N LEU A 484 -4.57 26.93 -14.28
CA LEU A 484 -3.32 26.21 -14.05
C LEU A 484 -2.48 26.16 -15.32
N ARG A 485 -3.11 25.85 -16.46
CA ARG A 485 -2.47 25.79 -17.76
C ARG A 485 -1.80 27.13 -18.10
N SER A 486 -2.48 28.24 -17.85
CA SER A 486 -1.94 29.57 -18.15
C SER A 486 -0.74 29.95 -17.29
N ILE A 487 -0.77 29.63 -15.99
CA ILE A 487 0.31 29.95 -15.05
C ILE A 487 1.54 29.05 -15.28
N PHE A 488 1.32 27.76 -15.46
CA PHE A 488 2.41 26.79 -15.52
C PHE A 488 3.01 26.58 -16.90
N ALA A 489 2.39 27.11 -17.96
CA ALA A 489 2.96 27.10 -19.31
C ALA A 489 4.36 27.77 -19.38
N ALA A 490 4.59 28.80 -18.58
CA ALA A 490 5.89 29.47 -18.49
C ALA A 490 7.00 28.61 -17.85
N TYR A 491 6.64 27.49 -17.25
CA TYR A 491 7.54 26.55 -16.55
C TYR A 491 7.64 25.20 -17.27
N ASP A 492 7.11 25.10 -18.48
CA ASP A 492 7.09 23.87 -19.29
C ASP A 492 6.44 22.68 -18.52
N MET A 493 5.39 22.99 -17.76
CA MET A 493 4.70 22.03 -16.89
C MET A 493 3.28 21.78 -17.42
N ASP A 494 2.93 20.52 -17.60
CA ASP A 494 1.59 20.12 -17.98
C ASP A 494 0.58 20.27 -16.81
N VAL A 495 -0.70 20.19 -17.13
CA VAL A 495 -1.78 20.37 -16.16
C VAL A 495 -1.71 19.34 -15.00
N PRO A 496 -1.48 18.05 -15.25
CA PRO A 496 -1.28 17.07 -14.20
C PRO A 496 -0.15 17.43 -13.24
N SER A 497 1.02 17.77 -13.76
CA SER A 497 2.19 18.19 -12.94
C SER A 497 1.92 19.48 -12.18
N ALA A 498 1.21 20.45 -12.79
CA ALA A 498 0.77 21.68 -12.14
C ALA A 498 -0.20 21.41 -10.97
N LYS A 499 -1.17 20.53 -11.16
CA LYS A 499 -2.08 20.07 -10.08
C LYS A 499 -1.30 19.47 -8.92
N ARG A 500 -0.31 18.65 -9.23
CA ARG A 500 0.55 18.03 -8.22
C ARG A 500 1.40 19.03 -7.48
N PHE A 501 2.02 19.98 -8.20
CA PHE A 501 2.78 21.06 -7.60
C PHE A 501 1.93 21.83 -6.56
N ILE A 502 0.73 22.24 -6.94
CA ILE A 502 -0.18 22.96 -6.05
C ILE A 502 -0.62 22.09 -4.88
N THR A 503 -0.95 20.83 -5.13
CA THR A 503 -1.31 19.90 -4.06
C THR A 503 -0.15 19.74 -3.07
N SER A 504 1.08 19.55 -3.55
CA SER A 504 2.26 19.42 -2.71
C SER A 504 2.57 20.71 -1.95
N LEU A 505 2.38 21.88 -2.58
CA LEU A 505 2.58 23.19 -1.95
C LEU A 505 1.60 23.43 -0.79
N LEU A 506 0.33 23.06 -0.97
CA LEU A 506 -0.78 23.45 -0.09
C LEU A 506 -1.33 22.29 0.76
N GLU A 507 -0.71 21.11 0.70
CA GLU A 507 -1.15 19.93 1.47
C GLU A 507 -1.13 20.14 2.98
N SER A 508 -1.97 19.37 3.66
CA SER A 508 -2.07 19.37 5.12
C SER A 508 -0.74 19.10 5.80
N ARG A 509 -0.37 19.92 6.76
CA ARG A 509 0.83 19.76 7.57
C ARG A 509 0.46 19.58 9.03
N VAL A 510 1.29 18.89 9.76
CA VAL A 510 1.21 18.85 11.22
C VAL A 510 2.10 19.96 11.74
N GLU A 511 1.50 21.08 12.14
CA GLU A 511 2.16 22.16 12.85
C GLU A 511 1.74 22.12 14.31
N GLU A 512 2.70 22.09 15.24
CA GLU A 512 2.45 22.04 16.70
C GLU A 512 1.41 21.01 17.15
N GLY A 513 1.42 19.82 16.51
CA GLY A 513 0.47 18.74 16.82
C GLY A 513 -0.93 18.90 16.23
N ARG A 514 -1.18 19.92 15.41
CA ARG A 514 -2.44 20.15 14.69
C ARG A 514 -2.26 19.93 13.19
N SER A 515 -3.23 19.26 12.56
CA SER A 515 -3.27 19.15 11.10
C SER A 515 -3.84 20.43 10.53
N VAL A 516 -3.01 21.18 9.77
CA VAL A 516 -3.41 22.38 9.05
C VAL A 516 -3.48 22.05 7.56
N SER A 517 -4.62 22.22 6.96
CA SER A 517 -4.80 22.09 5.50
C SER A 517 -5.08 23.44 4.89
N TYR A 518 -4.31 23.81 3.89
CA TYR A 518 -4.49 25.06 3.13
C TYR A 518 -5.34 24.88 1.89
N ILE A 519 -5.61 23.63 1.51
CA ILE A 519 -6.53 23.28 0.41
C ILE A 519 -7.56 22.27 0.88
N THR A 520 -8.81 22.47 0.44
CA THR A 520 -9.82 21.44 0.37
C THR A 520 -10.09 21.13 -1.10
N SER A 521 -9.85 19.90 -1.55
CA SER A 521 -10.24 19.45 -2.88
C SER A 521 -11.72 19.05 -2.87
N ALA A 522 -12.52 19.59 -3.77
CA ALA A 522 -13.87 19.13 -4.00
C ALA A 522 -14.00 18.66 -5.45
N LYS A 523 -14.37 17.38 -5.66
CA LYS A 523 -14.88 16.92 -6.97
C LYS A 523 -16.29 17.46 -7.17
N LYS A 524 -16.57 18.12 -8.28
CA LYS A 524 -17.94 18.32 -8.74
C LYS A 524 -18.52 16.98 -9.20
N LYS A 525 -19.79 16.73 -8.89
CA LYS A 525 -20.48 15.46 -9.11
C LYS A 525 -20.56 15.01 -10.58
N ASP A 526 -20.37 15.90 -11.55
CA ASP A 526 -20.63 15.65 -12.98
C ASP A 526 -19.47 16.01 -13.93
N GLU A 527 -18.29 16.40 -13.43
CA GLU A 527 -17.16 16.73 -14.28
C GLU A 527 -15.88 16.21 -13.61
N ASP A 528 -14.99 15.59 -14.41
CA ASP A 528 -13.63 15.17 -13.98
C ASP A 528 -12.71 16.36 -13.62
N LYS A 529 -13.23 17.56 -13.49
CA LYS A 529 -12.48 18.77 -13.19
C LYS A 529 -12.22 18.89 -11.70
N LEU A 530 -10.97 18.88 -11.32
CA LEU A 530 -10.52 19.13 -9.95
C LEU A 530 -10.67 20.62 -9.62
N MET A 531 -11.51 20.94 -8.64
CA MET A 531 -11.62 22.30 -8.11
C MET A 531 -10.88 22.40 -6.77
N PHE A 532 -10.04 23.40 -6.62
CA PHE A 532 -9.33 23.66 -5.38
C PHE A 532 -9.99 24.81 -4.63
N THR A 533 -10.25 24.61 -3.34
CA THR A 533 -10.66 25.66 -2.43
C THR A 533 -9.52 25.94 -1.47
N VAL A 534 -9.06 27.18 -1.40
CA VAL A 534 -7.94 27.60 -0.56
C VAL A 534 -8.45 28.21 0.74
N THR A 535 -7.84 27.81 1.86
CA THR A 535 -8.16 28.33 3.18
C THR A 535 -7.36 29.59 3.51
N ARG A 536 -7.78 30.32 4.52
CA ARG A 536 -7.03 31.49 5.02
C ARG A 536 -5.64 31.05 5.54
N GLY A 537 -4.63 31.87 5.30
CA GLY A 537 -3.26 31.62 5.78
C GLY A 537 -2.29 31.08 4.74
N PHE A 538 -2.73 30.76 3.51
CA PHE A 538 -1.83 30.32 2.44
C PHE A 538 -0.73 31.35 2.11
N ASP A 539 -1.00 32.64 2.29
CA ASP A 539 -0.02 33.73 2.12
C ASP A 539 1.23 33.55 3.00
N LEU A 540 1.03 33.12 4.24
CA LEU A 540 2.11 32.82 5.18
C LEU A 540 2.97 31.66 4.69
N LEU A 541 2.31 30.62 4.15
CA LEU A 541 2.99 29.48 3.58
C LEU A 541 3.85 29.86 2.37
N LEU A 542 3.28 30.62 1.41
CA LEU A 542 4.03 31.10 0.26
C LEU A 542 5.26 31.94 0.66
N SER A 543 5.07 32.87 1.60
CA SER A 543 6.15 33.70 2.12
C SER A 543 7.23 32.88 2.84
N ARG A 544 6.84 31.81 3.55
CA ARG A 544 7.76 30.88 4.21
C ARG A 544 8.66 30.16 3.20
N TYR A 545 8.10 29.66 2.09
CA TYR A 545 8.89 29.00 1.04
C TYR A 545 9.82 29.95 0.31
N GLN A 546 9.37 31.15 -0.01
CA GLN A 546 10.25 32.18 -0.60
C GLN A 546 11.45 32.48 0.31
N LYS A 547 11.19 32.71 1.59
CA LYS A 547 12.24 32.98 2.58
C LYS A 547 13.20 31.79 2.74
N LEU A 548 12.66 30.58 2.82
CA LEU A 548 13.45 29.35 2.95
C LEU A 548 14.34 29.14 1.72
N CYS A 549 13.80 29.34 0.51
CA CYS A 549 14.57 29.27 -0.74
C CYS A 549 15.73 30.25 -0.72
N ALA A 550 15.48 31.53 -0.44
CA ALA A 550 16.51 32.56 -0.40
C ALA A 550 17.59 32.29 0.66
N GLN A 551 17.25 31.65 1.77
CA GLN A 551 18.20 31.35 2.85
C GLN A 551 19.03 30.10 2.60
N ARG A 552 18.47 29.09 1.91
CA ARG A 552 19.08 27.76 1.81
C ARG A 552 19.67 27.46 0.44
N ILE A 553 19.09 27.98 -0.65
CA ILE A 553 19.58 27.74 -2.01
C ILE A 553 20.59 28.87 -2.35
N THR A 554 21.85 28.48 -2.49
CA THR A 554 22.97 29.38 -2.76
C THR A 554 23.88 28.77 -3.80
N GLY A 555 24.56 29.59 -4.60
CA GLY A 555 25.57 29.11 -5.56
C GLY A 555 25.23 29.39 -7.02
N LYS A 556 26.10 28.91 -7.88
CA LYS A 556 26.04 29.06 -9.35
C LYS A 556 25.44 27.81 -10.00
N LYS A 557 25.00 27.94 -11.23
CA LYS A 557 24.60 26.81 -12.07
C LYS A 557 25.65 25.69 -12.07
N GLY A 558 25.25 24.46 -11.91
CA GLY A 558 26.14 23.29 -11.79
C GLY A 558 26.75 23.11 -10.39
N GLY A 559 26.48 24.03 -9.44
CA GLY A 559 26.90 23.90 -8.05
C GLY A 559 26.12 22.80 -7.32
N ARG A 560 26.78 22.19 -6.32
CA ARG A 560 26.14 21.19 -5.43
C ARG A 560 25.99 21.73 -4.03
N LEU A 561 24.86 21.41 -3.39
CA LEU A 561 24.57 21.74 -2.00
C LEU A 561 24.30 20.46 -1.23
N LEU A 562 24.84 20.37 -0.02
CA LEU A 562 24.61 19.24 0.88
C LEU A 562 23.79 19.69 2.08
N PHE A 563 22.70 18.97 2.36
CA PHE A 563 21.86 19.22 3.53
C PHE A 563 21.64 17.93 4.31
N TYR A 564 21.61 18.04 5.63
CA TYR A 564 21.20 16.96 6.54
C TYR A 564 19.91 17.40 7.22
N VAL A 565 18.80 16.82 6.80
CA VAL A 565 17.48 17.26 7.25
C VAL A 565 16.61 16.07 7.60
N THR A 566 15.72 16.27 8.57
CA THR A 566 14.72 15.26 8.90
C THR A 566 13.79 15.05 7.72
N PRO A 567 13.39 13.80 7.44
CA PRO A 567 12.32 13.52 6.47
C PRO A 567 11.08 14.38 6.76
N PHE A 568 10.35 14.77 5.72
CA PHE A 568 9.12 15.57 5.81
C PHE A 568 9.31 17.01 6.34
N SER A 569 10.54 17.52 6.37
CA SER A 569 10.82 18.92 6.72
C SER A 569 10.39 19.88 5.61
N ASP A 570 10.24 21.18 5.96
CA ASP A 570 9.96 22.22 4.96
C ASP A 570 11.02 22.31 3.87
N LEU A 571 12.28 22.02 4.20
CA LEU A 571 13.36 22.03 3.22
C LEU A 571 13.22 20.85 2.24
N ASN A 572 12.87 19.66 2.72
CA ASN A 572 12.60 18.54 1.84
C ASN A 572 11.44 18.85 0.88
N MET A 573 10.38 19.45 1.40
CA MET A 573 9.25 19.88 0.57
C MET A 573 9.65 20.97 -0.45
N LEU A 574 10.44 21.93 -0.05
CA LEU A 574 10.98 22.94 -0.97
C LEU A 574 11.79 22.30 -2.10
N LEU A 575 12.67 21.36 -1.78
CA LEU A 575 13.48 20.65 -2.79
C LEU A 575 12.60 19.87 -3.77
N ASN A 576 11.55 19.23 -3.28
CA ASN A 576 10.55 18.57 -4.14
C ASN A 576 9.86 19.58 -5.08
N LEU A 577 9.44 20.73 -4.59
CA LEU A 577 8.84 21.78 -5.43
C LEU A 577 9.82 22.32 -6.49
N LEU A 578 11.07 22.54 -6.11
CA LEU A 578 12.11 23.00 -7.04
C LEU A 578 12.48 21.93 -8.08
N SER A 579 12.48 20.66 -7.70
CA SER A 579 12.68 19.54 -8.63
C SER A 579 11.54 19.44 -9.62
N MET A 580 10.29 19.62 -9.18
CA MET A 580 9.12 19.66 -10.07
C MET A 580 9.18 20.83 -11.06
N LEU A 581 9.77 21.96 -10.67
CA LEU A 581 10.07 23.10 -11.57
C LEU A 581 11.28 22.86 -12.48
N ASN A 582 11.92 21.70 -12.38
CA ASN A 582 13.11 21.32 -13.15
C ASN A 582 14.31 22.29 -12.99
N VAL A 583 14.40 22.96 -11.85
CA VAL A 583 15.49 23.91 -11.54
C VAL A 583 16.56 23.32 -10.62
N VAL A 584 16.27 22.21 -9.96
CA VAL A 584 17.24 21.41 -9.20
C VAL A 584 16.99 19.92 -9.46
N ASP A 585 18.05 19.11 -9.36
CA ASP A 585 17.95 17.67 -9.11
C ASP A 585 18.50 17.37 -7.73
N PHE A 586 17.98 16.38 -7.05
CA PHE A 586 18.52 15.96 -5.77
C PHE A 586 18.33 14.46 -5.52
N THR A 587 19.21 13.91 -4.69
CA THR A 587 19.11 12.55 -4.16
C THR A 587 19.19 12.58 -2.65
N VAL A 588 18.58 11.58 -2.01
CA VAL A 588 18.61 11.43 -0.55
C VAL A 588 19.31 10.12 -0.20
N GLU A 589 20.24 10.18 0.76
CA GLU A 589 20.87 9.00 1.36
C GLU A 589 20.51 8.92 2.84
N GLY A 590 20.12 7.72 3.29
CA GLY A 590 19.69 7.50 4.67
C GLY A 590 18.35 8.16 5.00
N GLY A 591 17.97 8.13 6.26
CA GLY A 591 16.77 8.80 6.77
C GLY A 591 15.47 8.02 6.62
N VAL A 592 15.32 7.17 5.63
CA VAL A 592 14.16 6.31 5.35
C VAL A 592 14.62 5.02 4.65
N PRO A 593 13.77 3.99 4.55
CA PRO A 593 14.07 2.79 3.79
C PRO A 593 14.53 3.12 2.37
N SER A 594 15.39 2.27 1.82
CA SER A 594 15.90 2.37 0.46
C SER A 594 15.54 1.13 -0.35
N VAL A 595 15.66 1.24 -1.65
CA VAL A 595 15.48 0.16 -2.61
C VAL A 595 16.72 0.07 -3.49
N GLY A 596 17.19 -1.14 -3.77
CA GLY A 596 18.25 -1.37 -4.73
C GLY A 596 17.69 -1.29 -6.15
N VAL A 597 18.38 -0.56 -7.02
CA VAL A 597 18.04 -0.48 -8.44
C VAL A 597 19.27 -0.79 -9.25
N ARG A 598 19.17 -1.79 -10.13
CA ARG A 598 20.18 -2.12 -11.11
C ARG A 598 19.70 -1.73 -12.50
N VAL A 599 20.53 -0.99 -13.23
CA VAL A 599 20.24 -0.56 -14.61
C VAL A 599 21.03 -1.45 -15.56
N HIS A 600 20.34 -2.26 -16.34
CA HIS A 600 20.92 -3.14 -17.35
C HIS A 600 20.99 -2.48 -18.74
N ASP A 601 20.04 -1.56 -19.03
CA ASP A 601 20.01 -0.81 -20.29
C ASP A 601 19.62 0.66 -20.06
N ALA A 602 20.65 1.50 -20.02
CA ALA A 602 20.49 2.93 -19.76
C ALA A 602 19.83 3.68 -20.95
N GLU A 603 19.96 3.19 -22.19
CA GLU A 603 19.35 3.85 -23.35
C GLU A 603 17.82 3.63 -23.37
N ILE A 604 17.39 2.42 -23.04
CA ILE A 604 15.95 2.12 -22.86
C ILE A 604 15.40 2.95 -21.70
N LEU A 605 16.07 2.93 -20.54
CA LEU A 605 15.65 3.72 -19.36
C LEU A 605 15.49 5.20 -19.74
N LYS A 606 16.50 5.79 -20.40
CA LYS A 606 16.48 7.18 -20.85
C LYS A 606 15.30 7.47 -21.77
N LYS A 607 15.13 6.64 -22.82
CA LYS A 607 14.05 6.79 -23.80
C LYS A 607 12.69 6.81 -23.12
N GLU A 608 12.42 5.83 -22.26
CA GLU A 608 11.13 5.70 -21.60
C GLU A 608 10.91 6.81 -20.56
N ALA A 609 11.94 7.18 -19.80
CA ALA A 609 11.87 8.22 -18.76
C ALA A 609 11.69 9.64 -19.34
N THR A 610 12.17 9.89 -20.58
CA THR A 610 12.14 11.22 -21.21
C THR A 610 11.08 11.36 -22.30
N SER A 611 10.36 10.29 -22.65
CA SER A 611 9.38 10.29 -23.74
C SER A 611 8.18 11.22 -23.52
N GLY A 612 7.86 11.56 -22.29
CA GLY A 612 6.65 12.31 -21.91
C GLY A 612 5.33 11.56 -22.16
N SER A 613 5.39 10.38 -22.77
CA SER A 613 4.24 9.56 -23.17
C SER A 613 4.30 8.13 -22.60
N TYR A 614 5.05 7.93 -21.51
CA TYR A 614 5.14 6.62 -20.88
C TYR A 614 3.76 6.09 -20.50
N GLN A 615 3.42 4.89 -20.97
CA GLN A 615 2.19 4.17 -20.62
C GLN A 615 2.57 2.82 -20.03
N ASN A 616 2.03 2.53 -18.85
CA ASN A 616 2.33 1.29 -18.11
C ASN A 616 1.23 0.26 -18.35
N ARG A 617 1.58 -0.85 -19.00
CA ARG A 617 0.65 -1.93 -19.36
C ARG A 617 0.16 -2.72 -18.14
N VAL A 618 0.97 -2.79 -17.08
CA VAL A 618 0.55 -3.46 -15.85
C VAL A 618 -0.63 -2.71 -15.23
N LEU A 619 -0.57 -1.38 -15.21
CA LEU A 619 -1.68 -0.54 -14.74
C LEU A 619 -2.94 -0.71 -15.62
N GLU A 620 -2.77 -0.68 -16.94
CA GLU A 620 -3.88 -0.87 -17.88
C GLU A 620 -4.53 -2.26 -17.71
N ASN A 621 -3.72 -3.29 -17.53
CA ASN A 621 -4.21 -4.65 -17.29
C ASN A 621 -4.94 -4.76 -15.95
N ASN A 622 -4.43 -4.12 -14.90
CA ASN A 622 -5.09 -4.10 -13.59
C ASN A 622 -6.46 -3.43 -13.65
N GLU A 623 -6.59 -2.32 -14.39
CA GLU A 623 -7.88 -1.67 -14.58
C GLU A 623 -8.86 -2.58 -15.35
N LYS A 624 -8.38 -3.26 -16.39
CA LYS A 624 -9.18 -4.24 -17.14
C LYS A 624 -9.65 -5.38 -16.25
N ILE A 625 -8.75 -5.98 -15.46
CA ILE A 625 -9.09 -7.04 -14.50
C ILE A 625 -10.14 -6.53 -13.50
N PHE A 626 -9.99 -5.29 -13.01
CA PHE A 626 -10.97 -4.72 -12.09
C PHE A 626 -12.37 -4.57 -12.72
N GLN A 627 -12.46 -4.14 -13.97
CA GLN A 627 -13.73 -4.08 -14.70
C GLN A 627 -14.32 -5.50 -14.92
N GLU A 628 -13.49 -6.47 -15.22
CA GLU A 628 -13.91 -7.88 -15.31
C GLU A 628 -14.46 -8.40 -13.98
N GLN A 629 -13.85 -8.04 -12.83
CA GLN A 629 -14.37 -8.38 -11.50
C GLN A 629 -15.76 -7.79 -11.25
N ILE A 630 -16.01 -6.55 -11.65
CA ILE A 630 -17.34 -5.91 -11.55
C ILE A 630 -18.37 -6.71 -12.37
N GLU A 631 -18.05 -7.07 -13.61
CA GLU A 631 -18.94 -7.84 -14.46
C GLU A 631 -19.21 -9.25 -13.90
N LEU A 632 -18.18 -9.88 -13.36
CA LEU A 632 -18.28 -11.20 -12.72
C LEU A 632 -19.27 -11.17 -11.52
N PHE A 633 -19.11 -10.19 -10.64
CA PHE A 633 -20.05 -10.02 -9.53
C PHE A 633 -21.46 -9.65 -9.99
N ARG A 634 -21.58 -8.86 -11.06
CA ARG A 634 -22.89 -8.55 -11.67
C ARG A 634 -23.60 -9.80 -12.15
N LEU A 635 -22.89 -10.69 -12.82
CA LEU A 635 -23.45 -11.98 -13.27
C LEU A 635 -23.82 -12.87 -12.07
N PHE A 636 -22.95 -12.96 -11.10
CA PHE A 636 -23.13 -13.87 -9.95
C PHE A 636 -24.24 -13.41 -8.99
N PHE A 637 -24.26 -12.13 -8.62
CA PHE A 637 -25.25 -11.58 -7.68
C PHE A 637 -26.53 -11.09 -8.36
N GLY A 638 -26.44 -10.56 -9.57
CA GLY A 638 -27.59 -10.06 -10.32
C GLY A 638 -28.57 -11.17 -10.75
N ASN A 639 -28.06 -12.38 -10.93
CA ASN A 639 -28.91 -13.53 -11.26
C ASN A 639 -29.43 -14.23 -9.98
N THR A 640 -30.55 -13.75 -9.44
CA THR A 640 -31.18 -14.30 -8.24
C THR A 640 -31.86 -15.66 -8.43
N LYS A 641 -31.97 -16.15 -9.68
CA LYS A 641 -32.64 -17.43 -10.00
C LYS A 641 -31.70 -18.62 -10.01
N LEU A 642 -30.37 -18.39 -9.95
CA LEU A 642 -29.42 -19.49 -9.89
C LEU A 642 -29.61 -20.30 -8.61
N SER A 643 -29.69 -21.62 -8.75
CA SER A 643 -29.67 -22.55 -7.62
C SER A 643 -28.28 -22.59 -6.98
N ASP A 644 -28.16 -23.11 -5.76
CA ASP A 644 -26.89 -23.30 -5.07
C ASP A 644 -25.91 -24.14 -5.91
N GLU A 645 -26.39 -25.18 -6.57
CA GLU A 645 -25.59 -26.02 -7.47
C GLU A 645 -25.02 -25.20 -8.64
N GLN A 646 -25.87 -24.42 -9.32
CA GLN A 646 -25.44 -23.54 -10.43
C GLN A 646 -24.46 -22.45 -9.99
N ARG A 647 -24.59 -21.96 -8.75
CA ARG A 647 -23.62 -20.99 -8.20
C ARG A 647 -22.27 -21.63 -7.95
N TRP A 648 -22.26 -22.87 -7.44
CA TRP A 648 -21.01 -23.60 -7.27
C TRP A 648 -20.38 -23.97 -8.63
N GLU A 649 -21.19 -24.37 -9.63
CA GLU A 649 -20.70 -24.58 -11.00
C GLU A 649 -20.11 -23.31 -11.58
N PHE A 650 -20.75 -22.15 -11.39
CA PHE A 650 -20.20 -20.84 -11.81
C PHE A 650 -18.83 -20.57 -11.18
N ILE A 651 -18.70 -20.84 -9.88
CA ILE A 651 -17.43 -20.67 -9.15
C ILE A 651 -16.36 -21.61 -9.72
N GLU A 652 -16.67 -22.87 -9.92
CA GLU A 652 -15.73 -23.86 -10.48
C GLU A 652 -15.32 -23.50 -11.92
N ASP A 653 -16.26 -23.10 -12.77
CA ASP A 653 -15.99 -22.65 -14.14
C ASP A 653 -15.00 -21.45 -14.14
N TYR A 654 -15.21 -20.49 -13.24
CA TYR A 654 -14.30 -19.36 -13.09
C TYR A 654 -12.90 -19.80 -12.67
N PHE A 655 -12.78 -20.65 -11.64
CA PHE A 655 -11.48 -21.10 -11.15
C PHE A 655 -10.76 -22.05 -12.10
N THR A 656 -11.49 -22.73 -12.99
CA THR A 656 -10.93 -23.59 -14.05
C THR A 656 -10.69 -22.89 -15.37
N GLY A 657 -10.84 -21.55 -15.39
CA GLY A 657 -10.41 -20.70 -16.48
C GLY A 657 -11.46 -20.42 -17.56
N MET A 658 -12.73 -20.59 -17.25
CA MET A 658 -13.77 -20.08 -18.15
C MET A 658 -13.71 -18.54 -18.12
N ASN A 659 -13.52 -17.93 -19.27
CA ASN A 659 -13.46 -16.47 -19.37
C ASN A 659 -14.85 -15.84 -19.18
N LEU A 660 -14.87 -14.51 -19.00
CA LEU A 660 -16.10 -13.76 -18.74
C LEU A 660 -17.18 -13.96 -19.82
N GLU A 661 -16.79 -14.07 -21.10
CA GLU A 661 -17.73 -14.29 -22.19
C GLU A 661 -18.37 -15.67 -22.11
N GLY A 662 -17.59 -16.73 -21.84
CA GLY A 662 -18.13 -18.08 -21.62
C GLY A 662 -19.05 -18.15 -20.41
N LEU A 663 -18.70 -17.45 -19.29
CA LEU A 663 -19.59 -17.35 -18.13
C LEU A 663 -20.89 -16.60 -18.48
N LYS A 664 -20.82 -15.52 -19.27
CA LYS A 664 -22.01 -14.82 -19.78
C LYS A 664 -22.87 -15.73 -20.62
N GLU A 665 -22.30 -16.43 -21.61
CA GLU A 665 -23.05 -17.37 -22.44
C GLU A 665 -23.75 -18.46 -21.63
N LYS A 666 -23.05 -19.09 -20.68
CA LYS A 666 -23.58 -20.20 -19.89
C LYS A 666 -24.65 -19.76 -18.89
N TYR A 667 -24.47 -18.60 -18.23
CA TYR A 667 -25.30 -18.18 -17.10
C TYR A 667 -26.24 -17.02 -17.37
N SER A 668 -26.12 -16.26 -18.50
CA SER A 668 -27.05 -15.19 -18.86
C SER A 668 -28.35 -15.71 -19.52
N CYS A 669 -28.33 -16.88 -20.18
CA CYS A 669 -29.51 -17.44 -20.85
C CYS A 669 -30.65 -17.83 -19.89
N VAL A 670 -30.47 -17.71 -18.59
CA VAL A 670 -31.50 -17.94 -17.57
C VAL A 670 -32.32 -16.66 -17.25
N VAL A 671 -31.97 -15.50 -17.84
CA VAL A 671 -32.64 -14.22 -17.52
C VAL A 671 -32.89 -13.39 -18.78
N GLU A 672 -34.11 -13.36 -19.24
CA GLU A 672 -34.66 -12.11 -19.81
C GLU A 672 -34.83 -11.12 -18.66
N CYS A 673 -33.80 -10.30 -18.43
CA CYS A 673 -33.82 -9.33 -17.36
C CYS A 673 -34.72 -8.14 -17.78
N ARG A 674 -35.89 -8.04 -17.16
CA ARG A 674 -36.74 -6.83 -17.24
C ARG A 674 -36.14 -5.59 -16.56
N LEU A 675 -34.92 -5.68 -16.01
CA LEU A 675 -34.24 -4.61 -15.25
C LEU A 675 -33.25 -3.78 -16.08
N CYS A 676 -32.96 -4.14 -17.35
CA CYS A 676 -32.08 -3.36 -18.23
C CYS A 676 -32.81 -2.27 -19.04
N LYS A 677 -34.05 -1.94 -18.69
CA LYS A 677 -34.77 -0.82 -19.29
C LYS A 677 -35.19 0.17 -18.20
N VAL A 678 -34.24 0.93 -17.66
CA VAL A 678 -34.45 2.30 -17.14
C VAL A 678 -33.09 3.00 -17.10
#